data_3b471136ad01541d28956096dbdb5ff2
#
_entry.id   3b471136ad01541d28956096dbdb5ff2
#
_cell.length_a   1.000
_cell.length_b   1.000
_cell.length_c   1.000
_cell.angle_alpha   90.00
_cell.angle_beta   90.00
_cell.angle_gamma   90.00
#
_symmetry.space_group_name_H-M   'P 1'
#
loop_
_entity.id
_entity.type
_entity.pdbx_description
1 polymer ?
#
loop_
_entity_poly.entity_id
_entity_poly.type
_entity_poly.pdbx_seq_one_letter_code
_entity_poly.pdbx_strand_id
1 'polypeptide(L)'
;MKKSIITLFFLGCFFGNAQKSVAIYWDASYSMKDRDLALEFEFIDNYFKENTEVKVSLVMFSNEVIFNQEFTIIESNWDQLKAELSNTVYDGATSYANLFVDSFDELLLFTDGNENLDKLNPPKNKPLYIITSIENSNHIDLKLYADLSSGKYVYLKPSKSITKKKTKKEETKIPTRNVGIIKGTISSVEGYLFGANVLNLTTKSGVVSSKDGRYKIEGKIGDTLQFSYLGKKTVNVRLKDNNTVNISLPENHENLDEIVVTVEAEVLELMNTGNNRVDKKRIGYAIESIDSKAISDQDVDLKNAVKGQFSGLNIANDAGYTKVDISQFLGRGKNMSILGNQYGLVVVDGVPLSQSDSSNGQVFSHNNIINPELIVDITYLKGLAATNKYGTIGRNGVLVITTKNAVGDKATVKNTKPLGTTATYSGNAEQLAELPEVDYINRLKKANDVNRAFQIYLDEREKFGELPEFYIDCHDYFKGWNNKLISNRILSNVYELAYDDAVTLRALAYKQQENGYYKLAVTTLARVLKLKPKEAQSYKDLAQAYHFAGEPKKALKIYNDIDKGVRVANANFTGIKKTIINDTKNLIFKHESQLNTSGINPIYHRNIKYKSRIIFEWNDFDAEFDLNIINPQKRFFTWSHTNAKNRARINQEKSQGYGLEEFYLTSADVGEWMFNAKYYGKTSGNESPTFIKITIFKNFGQPNQSKEIKVIRLEKRDIEQTIAKVKVS
;
A
#
# COMPACT_ATOMS: atom_id res chain seq x y z
N MET A 1 -30.72 96.57 26.10
CA MET A 1 -29.54 95.89 26.62
C MET A 1 -29.80 94.43 26.66
N LYS A 2 -29.29 93.65 25.64
CA LYS A 2 -29.43 92.20 25.59
C LYS A 2 -28.03 91.62 25.86
N LYS A 3 -27.86 90.86 26.91
CA LYS A 3 -26.64 90.12 27.24
C LYS A 3 -26.70 88.79 26.47
N SER A 4 -25.75 88.58 25.54
CA SER A 4 -25.54 87.29 24.89
C SER A 4 -24.62 86.49 25.78
N ILE A 5 -25.08 85.29 26.17
CA ILE A 5 -24.29 84.26 26.83
C ILE A 5 -23.71 83.36 25.71
N ILE A 6 -22.38 83.36 25.56
CA ILE A 6 -21.69 82.41 24.69
C ILE A 6 -21.43 81.13 25.50
N THR A 7 -22.12 80.08 25.15
CA THR A 7 -21.87 78.73 25.73
C THR A 7 -20.78 78.08 24.86
N LEU A 8 -19.58 77.92 25.47
CA LEU A 8 -18.46 77.22 24.86
C LEU A 8 -18.74 75.70 24.95
N PHE A 9 -19.03 75.05 23.81
CA PHE A 9 -19.11 73.60 23.73
C PHE A 9 -17.68 73.06 23.65
N PHE A 10 -17.18 72.45 24.70
CA PHE A 10 -15.99 71.58 24.67
C PHE A 10 -16.38 70.32 23.95
N LEU A 11 -15.95 70.19 22.67
CA LEU A 11 -15.88 68.92 21.95
C LEU A 11 -14.69 68.15 22.52
N GLY A 12 -14.95 67.30 23.48
CA GLY A 12 -14.01 66.29 23.92
C GLY A 12 -13.77 65.33 22.76
N CYS A 13 -12.65 65.48 22.05
CA CYS A 13 -12.15 64.39 21.20
C CYS A 13 -11.84 63.19 22.11
N PHE A 14 -12.75 62.25 22.19
CA PHE A 14 -12.40 60.92 22.62
C PHE A 14 -11.46 60.35 21.51
N PHE A 15 -10.17 60.50 21.74
CA PHE A 15 -9.23 59.57 21.09
C PHE A 15 -9.54 58.19 21.66
N GLY A 16 -10.39 57.43 21.00
CA GLY A 16 -10.54 56.03 21.27
C GLY A 16 -9.15 55.40 20.95
N ASN A 17 -8.38 55.09 21.99
CA ASN A 17 -7.27 54.17 21.83
C ASN A 17 -7.84 52.91 21.29
N ALA A 18 -7.57 52.58 20.04
CA ALA A 18 -7.93 51.27 19.48
C ALA A 18 -7.29 50.21 20.39
N GLN A 19 -8.13 49.42 21.05
CA GLN A 19 -7.67 48.36 21.93
C GLN A 19 -6.77 47.42 21.09
N LYS A 20 -5.55 47.13 21.56
CA LYS A 20 -4.60 46.24 20.92
C LYS A 20 -5.24 44.89 20.60
N SER A 21 -4.99 44.38 19.43
CA SER A 21 -5.54 43.09 18.96
C SER A 21 -4.37 42.11 18.69
N VAL A 22 -4.52 40.87 19.22
CA VAL A 22 -3.48 39.85 19.14
C VAL A 22 -4.11 38.53 18.71
N ALA A 23 -3.45 37.83 17.79
CA ALA A 23 -3.82 36.46 17.50
C ALA A 23 -2.82 35.50 18.17
N ILE A 24 -3.33 34.53 18.91
CA ILE A 24 -2.57 33.41 19.47
C ILE A 24 -2.87 32.18 18.62
N TYR A 25 -1.89 31.69 17.90
CA TYR A 25 -1.91 30.46 17.13
C TYR A 25 -1.28 29.36 17.98
N TRP A 26 -2.11 28.40 18.41
CA TRP A 26 -1.72 27.33 19.30
C TRP A 26 -1.68 26.02 18.55
N ASP A 27 -0.49 25.53 18.30
CA ASP A 27 -0.28 24.23 17.64
C ASP A 27 -0.72 23.10 18.59
N ALA A 28 -1.74 22.38 18.19
CA ALA A 28 -2.33 21.24 18.89
C ALA A 28 -2.05 19.91 18.17
N SER A 29 -1.02 19.86 17.29
CA SER A 29 -0.56 18.63 16.66
C SER A 29 0.01 17.64 17.68
N TYR A 30 0.11 16.37 17.29
CA TYR A 30 0.57 15.33 18.19
C TYR A 30 2.01 15.53 18.67
N SER A 31 2.89 16.10 17.86
CA SER A 31 4.27 16.42 18.23
C SER A 31 4.38 17.42 19.39
N MET A 32 3.35 18.25 19.59
CA MET A 32 3.29 19.24 20.68
C MET A 32 2.84 18.65 22.03
N LYS A 33 2.58 17.33 22.12
CA LYS A 33 2.12 16.68 23.37
C LYS A 33 3.08 16.85 24.57
N ASP A 34 4.36 16.98 24.29
CA ASP A 34 5.43 17.06 25.29
C ASP A 34 5.87 18.52 25.57
N ARG A 35 5.08 19.54 25.16
CA ARG A 35 5.34 20.93 25.45
C ARG A 35 5.32 21.24 26.95
N ASP A 36 6.14 22.16 27.39
CA ASP A 36 6.14 22.63 28.78
C ASP A 36 5.13 23.76 28.98
N LEU A 37 3.89 23.39 29.32
CA LEU A 37 2.81 24.34 29.55
C LEU A 37 3.15 25.37 30.65
N ALA A 38 3.95 24.99 31.66
CA ALA A 38 4.29 25.93 32.72
C ALA A 38 5.16 27.08 32.22
N LEU A 39 6.16 26.78 31.40
CA LEU A 39 7.02 27.80 30.77
C LEU A 39 6.26 28.67 29.78
N GLU A 40 5.39 28.05 28.97
CA GLU A 40 4.60 28.79 27.97
C GLU A 40 3.54 29.68 28.64
N PHE A 41 2.91 29.21 29.71
CA PHE A 41 1.98 30.03 30.50
C PHE A 41 2.69 31.16 31.26
N GLU A 42 3.91 30.94 31.76
CA GLU A 42 4.73 32.01 32.34
C GLU A 42 5.04 33.10 31.30
N PHE A 43 5.35 32.68 30.06
CA PHE A 43 5.55 33.63 28.95
C PHE A 43 4.27 34.42 28.66
N ILE A 44 3.11 33.76 28.55
CA ILE A 44 1.82 34.41 28.29
C ILE A 44 1.41 35.33 29.46
N ASP A 45 1.65 34.89 30.70
CA ASP A 45 1.37 35.68 31.89
C ASP A 45 2.19 37.00 31.90
N ASN A 46 3.48 36.92 31.57
CA ASN A 46 4.33 38.09 31.46
C ASN A 46 3.92 39.00 30.28
N TYR A 47 3.51 38.40 29.16
CA TYR A 47 2.99 39.15 28.01
C TYR A 47 1.75 39.98 28.39
N PHE A 48 0.79 39.42 29.15
CA PHE A 48 -0.40 40.15 29.56
C PHE A 48 -0.17 41.09 30.74
N LYS A 49 0.88 40.92 31.52
CA LYS A 49 1.31 41.98 32.51
C LYS A 49 1.79 43.27 31.83
N GLU A 50 2.40 43.11 30.64
CA GLU A 50 2.83 44.26 29.81
C GLU A 50 1.68 44.80 28.95
N ASN A 51 0.65 44.01 28.67
CA ASN A 51 -0.48 44.34 27.80
C ASN A 51 -1.79 44.07 28.56
N THR A 52 -2.16 44.95 29.49
CA THR A 52 -3.24 44.71 30.47
C THR A 52 -4.66 44.70 29.90
N GLU A 53 -4.84 45.34 28.71
CA GLU A 53 -6.13 45.39 28.01
C GLU A 53 -5.91 45.04 26.53
N VAL A 54 -6.31 43.83 26.18
CA VAL A 54 -6.04 43.24 24.81
C VAL A 54 -7.23 42.42 24.34
N LYS A 55 -7.56 42.53 23.06
CA LYS A 55 -8.43 41.55 22.37
C LYS A 55 -7.57 40.43 21.82
N VAL A 56 -7.88 39.20 22.20
CA VAL A 56 -7.15 38.01 21.79
C VAL A 56 -8.04 37.13 20.95
N SER A 57 -7.61 36.75 19.76
CA SER A 57 -8.18 35.66 19.00
C SER A 57 -7.31 34.42 19.22
N LEU A 58 -7.87 33.39 19.88
CA LEU A 58 -7.23 32.09 20.03
C LEU A 58 -7.61 31.21 18.86
N VAL A 59 -6.61 30.78 18.09
CA VAL A 59 -6.74 29.82 16.99
C VAL A 59 -5.94 28.58 17.33
N MET A 60 -6.61 27.49 17.68
CA MET A 60 -5.96 26.19 17.83
C MET A 60 -6.01 25.44 16.51
N PHE A 61 -4.89 24.84 16.13
CA PHE A 61 -4.76 24.15 14.86
C PHE A 61 -3.94 22.87 14.99
N SER A 62 -4.21 21.90 14.11
CA SER A 62 -3.36 20.75 13.81
C SER A 62 -3.34 20.53 12.29
N ASN A 63 -3.96 19.49 11.75
CA ASN A 63 -4.14 19.31 10.29
C ASN A 63 -5.08 20.34 9.64
N GLU A 64 -5.84 21.05 10.45
CA GLU A 64 -6.73 22.18 10.11
C GLU A 64 -6.98 23.00 11.37
N VAL A 65 -7.67 24.14 11.25
CA VAL A 65 -8.13 24.90 12.40
C VAL A 65 -9.22 24.12 13.13
N ILE A 66 -8.97 23.78 14.41
CA ILE A 66 -9.87 22.97 15.24
C ILE A 66 -10.68 23.80 16.24
N PHE A 67 -10.21 25.01 16.56
CA PHE A 67 -10.86 25.93 17.47
C PHE A 67 -10.51 27.37 17.09
N ASN A 68 -11.49 28.29 17.19
CA ASN A 68 -11.28 29.71 16.97
C ASN A 68 -12.28 30.49 17.82
N GLN A 69 -11.78 31.25 18.80
CA GLN A 69 -12.60 32.05 19.71
C GLN A 69 -11.89 33.35 20.12
N GLU A 70 -12.68 34.41 20.29
CA GLU A 70 -12.20 35.70 20.79
C GLU A 70 -12.34 35.79 22.32
N PHE A 71 -11.32 36.37 22.94
CA PHE A 71 -11.25 36.67 24.37
C PHE A 71 -10.91 38.14 24.56
N THR A 72 -11.43 38.75 25.62
CA THR A 72 -11.03 40.09 26.01
C THR A 72 -10.29 40.01 27.36
N ILE A 73 -9.04 40.39 27.36
CA ILE A 73 -8.20 40.45 28.56
C ILE A 73 -8.36 41.83 29.16
N ILE A 74 -8.70 41.89 30.44
CA ILE A 74 -8.83 43.11 31.22
C ILE A 74 -8.06 42.93 32.52
N GLU A 75 -7.30 43.93 32.91
CA GLU A 75 -6.42 43.92 34.11
C GLU A 75 -5.51 42.66 34.15
N SER A 76 -5.01 42.24 33.00
CA SER A 76 -4.16 41.05 32.84
C SER A 76 -4.84 39.71 33.20
N ASN A 77 -6.14 39.68 33.43
CA ASN A 77 -6.88 38.45 33.74
C ASN A 77 -7.15 37.67 32.44
N TRP A 78 -6.51 36.52 32.31
CA TRP A 78 -6.63 35.63 31.16
C TRP A 78 -7.05 34.19 31.53
N ASP A 79 -7.68 34.03 32.72
CA ASP A 79 -8.05 32.70 33.24
C ASP A 79 -8.92 31.89 32.29
N GLN A 80 -9.87 32.52 31.57
CA GLN A 80 -10.68 31.84 30.56
C GLN A 80 -9.86 31.30 29.42
N LEU A 81 -8.95 32.09 28.86
CA LEU A 81 -8.03 31.68 27.82
C LEU A 81 -7.10 30.55 28.31
N LYS A 82 -6.60 30.65 29.54
CA LYS A 82 -5.77 29.64 30.18
C LYS A 82 -6.49 28.30 30.34
N ALA A 83 -7.77 28.33 30.68
CA ALA A 83 -8.58 27.11 30.80
C ALA A 83 -8.69 26.39 29.44
N GLU A 84 -8.93 27.12 28.34
CA GLU A 84 -9.00 26.52 27.01
C GLU A 84 -7.65 25.92 26.60
N LEU A 85 -6.56 26.64 26.79
CA LEU A 85 -5.20 26.16 26.47
C LEU A 85 -4.83 24.92 27.30
N SER A 86 -5.24 24.87 28.57
CA SER A 86 -4.97 23.73 29.47
C SER A 86 -5.72 22.46 29.05
N ASN A 87 -6.87 22.60 28.39
CA ASN A 87 -7.72 21.49 27.93
C ASN A 87 -7.40 21.05 26.49
N THR A 88 -6.33 21.56 25.89
CA THR A 88 -5.95 21.20 24.51
C THR A 88 -5.70 19.72 24.36
N VAL A 89 -6.38 19.08 23.40
CA VAL A 89 -6.11 17.70 22.98
C VAL A 89 -5.11 17.73 21.83
N TYR A 90 -3.91 17.20 22.05
CA TYR A 90 -2.85 17.12 21.05
C TYR A 90 -3.05 15.90 20.17
N ASP A 91 -3.43 16.12 18.90
CA ASP A 91 -3.77 15.07 17.94
C ASP A 91 -3.70 15.59 16.51
N GLY A 92 -3.23 14.74 15.57
CA GLY A 92 -3.05 15.08 14.15
C GLY A 92 -1.69 15.69 13.84
N ALA A 93 -1.40 15.83 12.55
CA ALA A 93 -0.18 16.45 12.03
C ALA A 93 -0.32 17.98 11.89
N THR A 94 0.80 18.67 11.72
CA THR A 94 0.82 20.14 11.63
C THR A 94 0.56 20.62 10.20
N SER A 95 -0.41 21.55 10.05
CA SER A 95 -0.68 22.31 8.83
C SER A 95 -0.73 23.81 9.13
N TYR A 96 0.05 24.57 8.39
CA TYR A 96 0.07 26.05 8.46
C TYR A 96 -0.76 26.70 7.34
N ALA A 97 -1.48 25.91 6.53
CA ALA A 97 -2.25 26.41 5.41
C ALA A 97 -3.35 27.37 5.86
N ASN A 98 -3.34 28.58 5.28
CA ASN A 98 -4.34 29.63 5.55
C ASN A 98 -4.50 30.01 7.04
N LEU A 99 -3.43 29.85 7.82
CA LEU A 99 -3.47 30.09 9.25
C LEU A 99 -3.55 31.59 9.59
N PHE A 100 -2.70 32.42 8.96
CA PHE A 100 -2.55 33.82 9.33
C PHE A 100 -3.60 34.72 8.70
N VAL A 101 -4.13 35.64 9.52
CA VAL A 101 -5.08 36.68 9.11
C VAL A 101 -4.44 38.06 9.40
N ASP A 102 -4.48 38.96 8.44
CA ASP A 102 -3.80 40.27 8.51
C ASP A 102 -4.49 41.31 9.41
N SER A 103 -5.57 40.96 10.11
CA SER A 103 -6.40 41.89 10.90
C SER A 103 -5.87 42.22 12.30
N PHE A 104 -4.80 41.56 12.77
CA PHE A 104 -4.27 41.69 14.11
C PHE A 104 -3.00 42.57 14.16
N ASP A 105 -2.73 43.20 15.29
CA ASP A 105 -1.52 44.02 15.50
C ASP A 105 -0.28 43.17 15.73
N GLU A 106 -0.43 42.04 16.45
CA GLU A 106 0.64 41.08 16.74
C GLU A 106 0.14 39.66 16.57
N LEU A 107 1.05 38.75 16.18
CA LEU A 107 0.80 37.33 15.98
C LEU A 107 1.76 36.53 16.88
N LEU A 108 1.22 35.68 17.75
CA LEU A 108 1.97 34.77 18.61
C LEU A 108 1.72 33.34 18.14
N LEU A 109 2.77 32.64 17.70
CA LEU A 109 2.69 31.26 17.24
C LEU A 109 3.45 30.34 18.19
N PHE A 110 2.76 29.41 18.81
CA PHE A 110 3.33 28.39 19.69
C PHE A 110 3.39 27.06 18.95
N THR A 111 4.59 26.66 18.48
CA THR A 111 4.81 25.48 17.64
C THR A 111 6.23 24.94 17.76
N ASP A 112 6.46 23.67 17.39
CA ASP A 112 7.78 23.07 17.23
C ASP A 112 8.38 23.26 15.83
N GLY A 113 7.60 23.76 14.87
CA GLY A 113 8.01 24.02 13.50
C GLY A 113 8.07 22.79 12.60
N ASN A 114 7.37 21.72 12.95
CA ASN A 114 7.20 20.57 12.04
C ASN A 114 6.33 20.96 10.85
N GLU A 115 6.87 20.80 9.63
CA GLU A 115 6.21 21.12 8.36
C GLU A 115 5.73 19.82 7.69
N ASN A 116 4.82 19.10 8.36
CA ASN A 116 4.41 17.77 7.92
C ASN A 116 3.50 17.80 6.69
N LEU A 117 2.48 18.67 6.70
CA LEU A 117 1.49 18.76 5.63
C LEU A 117 1.80 19.91 4.66
N ASP A 118 2.28 21.04 5.16
CA ASP A 118 2.64 22.20 4.36
C ASP A 118 3.68 23.07 5.09
N LYS A 119 4.16 24.08 4.38
CA LYS A 119 5.20 24.98 4.90
C LYS A 119 4.60 26.16 5.65
N LEU A 120 5.30 26.60 6.68
CA LEU A 120 5.04 27.86 7.34
C LEU A 120 5.39 29.04 6.39
N ASN A 121 4.39 29.84 6.05
CA ASN A 121 4.56 31.07 5.28
C ASN A 121 4.34 32.27 6.20
N PRO A 122 5.38 32.90 6.73
CA PRO A 122 5.23 34.01 7.65
C PRO A 122 4.62 35.23 6.95
N PRO A 123 3.79 36.03 7.64
CA PRO A 123 3.23 37.26 7.09
C PRO A 123 4.33 38.29 6.83
N LYS A 124 4.24 39.05 5.73
CA LYS A 124 5.29 40.00 5.33
C LYS A 124 5.22 41.34 6.05
N ASN A 125 4.03 41.71 6.55
CA ASN A 125 3.75 43.06 7.06
C ASN A 125 3.34 43.09 8.52
N LYS A 126 3.47 42.00 9.23
CA LYS A 126 3.07 41.84 10.65
C LYS A 126 4.12 41.07 11.42
N PRO A 127 4.49 41.51 12.61
CA PRO A 127 5.46 40.79 13.41
C PRO A 127 4.85 39.46 13.90
N LEU A 128 5.54 38.35 13.57
CA LEU A 128 5.22 37.02 14.04
C LEU A 128 6.21 36.63 15.13
N TYR A 129 5.74 36.54 16.36
CA TYR A 129 6.49 35.97 17.46
C TYR A 129 6.31 34.48 17.49
N ILE A 130 7.39 33.71 17.39
CA ILE A 130 7.37 32.27 17.40
C ILE A 130 7.95 31.76 18.70
N ILE A 131 7.16 30.99 19.44
CA ILE A 131 7.49 30.52 20.78
C ILE A 131 7.48 28.99 20.79
N THR A 132 8.47 28.38 21.44
CA THR A 132 8.50 26.95 21.67
C THR A 132 9.16 26.61 22.99
N SER A 133 8.65 25.57 23.66
CA SER A 133 9.25 24.93 24.84
C SER A 133 9.85 23.56 24.48
N ILE A 134 9.68 23.08 23.25
CA ILE A 134 10.12 21.76 22.78
C ILE A 134 11.62 21.82 22.41
N GLU A 135 12.43 20.92 23.00
CA GLU A 135 13.88 20.88 22.76
C GLU A 135 14.23 20.48 21.32
N ASN A 136 13.48 19.57 20.73
CA ASN A 136 13.72 19.04 19.38
C ASN A 136 12.99 19.83 18.28
N SER A 137 12.61 21.08 18.54
CA SER A 137 11.99 21.97 17.55
C SER A 137 12.92 22.29 16.38
N ASN A 138 12.36 22.69 15.25
CA ASN A 138 13.12 23.19 14.10
C ASN A 138 13.61 24.62 14.34
N HIS A 139 14.48 24.81 15.33
CA HIS A 139 14.95 26.11 15.82
C HIS A 139 15.53 27.03 14.72
N ILE A 140 16.16 26.47 13.68
CA ILE A 140 16.80 27.25 12.60
C ILE A 140 15.71 27.88 11.74
N ASP A 141 14.76 27.10 11.26
CA ASP A 141 13.71 27.59 10.37
C ASP A 141 12.73 28.50 11.14
N LEU A 142 12.38 28.17 12.38
CA LEU A 142 11.52 29.00 13.23
C LEU A 142 12.13 30.41 13.45
N LYS A 143 13.45 30.48 13.70
CA LYS A 143 14.14 31.75 13.82
C LYS A 143 14.12 32.52 12.49
N LEU A 144 14.40 31.83 11.37
CA LEU A 144 14.36 32.47 10.05
C LEU A 144 12.97 33.04 9.74
N TYR A 145 11.90 32.30 10.03
CA TYR A 145 10.52 32.75 9.79
C TYR A 145 10.13 33.95 10.65
N ALA A 146 10.53 33.96 11.92
CA ALA A 146 10.32 35.11 12.79
C ALA A 146 11.06 36.36 12.26
N ASP A 147 12.34 36.22 11.86
CA ASP A 147 13.16 37.30 11.31
C ASP A 147 12.55 37.82 9.99
N LEU A 148 12.03 36.96 9.10
CA LEU A 148 11.40 37.36 7.84
C LEU A 148 10.10 38.16 8.03
N SER A 149 9.43 38.03 9.16
CA SER A 149 8.19 38.75 9.51
C SER A 149 8.44 39.98 10.38
N SER A 150 9.70 40.35 10.66
CA SER A 150 10.09 41.39 11.64
C SER A 150 9.62 41.10 13.07
N GLY A 151 9.40 39.82 13.39
CA GLY A 151 9.04 39.34 14.71
C GLY A 151 10.24 38.84 15.50
N LYS A 152 10.02 37.92 16.42
CA LYS A 152 11.08 37.37 17.28
C LYS A 152 10.84 35.88 17.56
N TYR A 153 11.91 35.09 17.51
CA TYR A 153 11.92 33.73 17.96
C TYR A 153 12.29 33.62 19.44
N VAL A 154 11.52 32.86 20.23
CA VAL A 154 11.70 32.65 21.66
C VAL A 154 11.73 31.16 21.97
N TYR A 155 12.89 30.65 22.36
CA TYR A 155 13.00 29.29 22.90
C TYR A 155 12.98 29.35 24.42
N LEU A 156 11.94 28.78 25.04
CA LEU A 156 11.73 28.73 26.48
C LEU A 156 12.52 27.53 27.04
N LYS A 157 13.71 27.80 27.60
CA LYS A 157 14.53 26.74 28.23
C LYS A 157 14.13 26.52 29.68
N PRO A 158 13.96 25.26 30.14
CA PRO A 158 13.87 24.96 31.55
C PRO A 158 15.10 25.55 32.26
N SER A 159 14.91 26.36 33.30
CA SER A 159 16.00 26.86 34.12
C SER A 159 16.69 25.62 34.73
N LYS A 160 18.04 25.53 34.55
CA LYS A 160 18.85 24.47 35.16
C LYS A 160 18.89 24.66 36.68
N SER A 161 17.84 24.31 37.38
CA SER A 161 17.88 24.02 38.81
C SER A 161 16.67 23.17 39.14
N ILE A 162 16.87 21.88 39.20
CA ILE A 162 16.41 21.01 40.27
C ILE A 162 16.90 19.62 39.85
N THR A 163 17.86 19.14 40.62
CA THR A 163 18.20 17.74 40.77
C THR A 163 16.99 16.86 40.41
N LYS A 164 17.11 16.12 39.30
CA LYS A 164 16.31 14.92 39.11
C LYS A 164 16.53 14.06 40.35
N LYS A 165 15.67 14.18 41.35
CA LYS A 165 15.40 13.08 42.24
C LYS A 165 14.97 11.98 41.28
N LYS A 166 15.91 11.07 41.00
CA LYS A 166 15.59 9.74 40.58
C LYS A 166 14.59 9.25 41.61
N THR A 167 13.31 9.36 41.29
CA THR A 167 12.31 8.48 41.89
C THR A 167 12.80 7.12 41.45
N LYS A 168 13.51 6.48 42.39
CA LYS A 168 13.69 5.05 42.36
C LYS A 168 12.28 4.51 42.20
N LYS A 169 11.92 4.13 40.97
CA LYS A 169 10.88 3.17 40.78
C LYS A 169 11.32 2.01 41.65
N GLU A 170 10.63 1.81 42.74
CA GLU A 170 10.67 0.53 43.41
C GLU A 170 10.35 -0.47 42.31
N GLU A 171 11.40 -1.14 41.87
CA GLU A 171 11.26 -2.40 41.17
C GLU A 171 10.49 -3.29 42.13
N THR A 172 9.17 -3.35 41.93
CA THR A 172 8.41 -4.49 42.42
C THR A 172 9.12 -5.69 41.81
N LYS A 173 9.92 -6.36 42.64
CA LYS A 173 10.52 -7.65 42.35
C LYS A 173 9.39 -8.56 41.91
N ILE A 174 9.17 -8.63 40.60
CA ILE A 174 8.53 -9.79 39.97
C ILE A 174 9.46 -10.96 40.35
N PRO A 175 8.96 -12.03 40.94
CA PRO A 175 9.80 -13.16 41.32
C PRO A 175 10.54 -13.59 40.06
N THR A 176 11.87 -13.54 40.11
CA THR A 176 12.76 -14.01 39.06
C THR A 176 12.40 -15.47 38.78
N ARG A 177 11.62 -15.68 37.72
CA ARG A 177 11.49 -16.97 37.07
C ARG A 177 12.91 -17.33 36.61
N ASN A 178 13.47 -18.42 37.10
CA ASN A 178 14.73 -18.98 36.61
C ASN A 178 14.52 -19.41 35.13
N VAL A 179 14.66 -18.49 34.20
CA VAL A 179 14.72 -18.78 32.78
C VAL A 179 16.15 -19.09 32.43
N GLY A 180 16.42 -20.31 32.04
CA GLY A 180 17.74 -20.75 31.57
C GLY A 180 17.85 -20.64 30.04
N ILE A 181 19.07 -20.58 29.51
CA ILE A 181 19.33 -20.69 28.08
C ILE A 181 19.53 -22.16 27.73
N ILE A 182 18.61 -22.74 27.00
CA ILE A 182 18.69 -24.10 26.45
C ILE A 182 19.49 -24.03 25.14
N LYS A 183 20.47 -24.94 25.01
CA LYS A 183 21.33 -25.04 23.82
C LYS A 183 21.25 -26.45 23.28
N GLY A 184 21.64 -26.63 22.02
CA GLY A 184 21.74 -27.96 21.44
C GLY A 184 22.03 -27.94 19.94
N THR A 185 21.98 -29.12 19.34
CA THR A 185 22.16 -29.33 17.92
C THR A 185 20.98 -30.07 17.34
N ILE A 186 20.65 -29.74 16.10
CA ILE A 186 19.61 -30.40 15.31
C ILE A 186 20.27 -31.05 14.10
N SER A 187 20.05 -32.35 13.95
CA SER A 187 20.61 -33.18 12.89
C SER A 187 19.54 -34.04 12.23
N SER A 188 19.90 -34.69 11.15
CA SER A 188 19.20 -35.80 10.51
C SER A 188 20.20 -36.88 10.16
N VAL A 189 19.79 -37.97 9.52
CA VAL A 189 20.68 -38.99 8.97
C VAL A 189 21.68 -38.41 7.93
N GLU A 190 21.34 -37.28 7.30
CA GLU A 190 22.18 -36.62 6.30
C GLU A 190 23.17 -35.61 6.89
N GLY A 191 23.11 -35.34 8.21
CA GLY A 191 23.99 -34.41 8.90
C GLY A 191 23.27 -33.31 9.67
N TYR A 192 23.98 -32.24 10.01
CA TYR A 192 23.41 -31.09 10.72
C TYR A 192 22.44 -30.30 9.86
N LEU A 193 21.31 -29.90 10.44
CA LEU A 193 20.24 -29.17 9.75
C LEU A 193 20.41 -27.66 9.98
N PHE A 194 20.65 -26.92 8.90
CA PHE A 194 20.67 -25.45 8.89
C PHE A 194 19.25 -24.90 8.69
N GLY A 195 18.83 -23.94 9.52
CA GLY A 195 17.53 -23.30 9.39
C GLY A 195 16.36 -24.15 9.92
N ALA A 196 16.61 -25.18 10.74
CA ALA A 196 15.57 -25.91 11.43
C ALA A 196 14.91 -25.03 12.50
N ASN A 197 13.59 -25.01 12.58
CA ASN A 197 12.85 -24.21 13.54
C ASN A 197 12.82 -24.87 14.92
N VAL A 198 13.06 -24.07 15.96
CA VAL A 198 12.88 -24.44 17.37
C VAL A 198 11.91 -23.47 18.00
N LEU A 199 10.73 -23.95 18.37
CA LEU A 199 9.67 -23.15 18.99
C LEU A 199 9.40 -23.63 20.41
N ASN A 200 9.47 -22.73 21.38
CA ASN A 200 8.99 -23.01 22.72
C ASN A 200 7.46 -22.82 22.73
N LEU A 201 6.72 -23.93 22.80
CA LEU A 201 5.25 -23.93 22.75
C LEU A 201 4.62 -23.25 23.98
N THR A 202 5.36 -23.12 25.07
CA THR A 202 4.88 -22.50 26.32
C THR A 202 4.99 -20.98 26.27
N THR A 203 6.14 -20.46 25.78
CA THR A 203 6.43 -19.02 25.73
C THR A 203 6.13 -18.38 24.37
N LYS A 204 5.89 -19.22 23.34
CA LYS A 204 5.72 -18.80 21.93
C LYS A 204 6.98 -18.14 21.33
N SER A 205 8.12 -18.23 21.98
CA SER A 205 9.39 -17.76 21.44
C SER A 205 10.04 -18.81 20.52
N GLY A 206 10.65 -18.39 19.43
CA GLY A 206 11.27 -19.30 18.46
C GLY A 206 12.64 -18.82 17.98
N VAL A 207 13.48 -19.78 17.57
CA VAL A 207 14.79 -19.54 16.95
C VAL A 207 15.01 -20.53 15.82
N VAL A 208 16.02 -20.28 14.98
CA VAL A 208 16.45 -21.22 13.92
C VAL A 208 17.88 -21.72 14.18
N SER A 209 18.18 -22.92 13.71
CA SER A 209 19.52 -23.49 13.84
C SER A 209 20.51 -22.85 12.87
N SER A 210 21.77 -22.71 13.31
CA SER A 210 22.91 -22.24 12.54
C SER A 210 23.43 -23.27 11.52
N LYS A 211 24.41 -22.92 10.70
CA LYS A 211 25.00 -23.81 9.68
C LYS A 211 25.53 -25.12 10.22
N ASP A 212 25.95 -25.14 11.45
CA ASP A 212 26.44 -26.32 12.19
C ASP A 212 25.33 -26.99 13.06
N GLY A 213 24.04 -26.67 12.74
CA GLY A 213 22.88 -27.21 13.40
C GLY A 213 22.64 -26.71 14.84
N ARG A 214 23.43 -25.77 15.33
CA ARG A 214 23.34 -25.30 16.72
C ARG A 214 22.22 -24.28 16.90
N TYR A 215 21.55 -24.34 18.07
CA TYR A 215 20.55 -23.35 18.46
C TYR A 215 20.72 -22.93 19.92
N LYS A 216 20.12 -21.78 20.28
CA LYS A 216 20.00 -21.29 21.67
C LYS A 216 18.62 -20.66 21.82
N ILE A 217 17.86 -21.09 22.82
CA ILE A 217 16.52 -20.59 23.09
C ILE A 217 16.31 -20.42 24.60
N GLU A 218 15.57 -19.42 25.01
CA GLU A 218 15.16 -19.26 26.40
C GLU A 218 14.06 -20.27 26.75
N GLY A 219 14.22 -20.92 27.93
CA GLY A 219 13.27 -21.89 28.42
C GLY A 219 13.48 -22.25 29.88
N LYS A 220 12.50 -22.85 30.49
CA LYS A 220 12.53 -23.37 31.86
C LYS A 220 12.14 -24.85 31.91
N ILE A 221 12.49 -25.53 33.00
CA ILE A 221 12.06 -26.92 33.24
C ILE A 221 10.52 -26.98 33.16
N GLY A 222 10.01 -27.93 32.38
CA GLY A 222 8.59 -28.14 32.12
C GLY A 222 8.08 -27.51 30.81
N ASP A 223 8.82 -26.59 30.15
CA ASP A 223 8.49 -26.09 28.84
C ASP A 223 8.60 -27.20 27.80
N THR A 224 7.84 -27.06 26.70
CA THR A 224 7.92 -27.96 25.55
C THR A 224 8.51 -27.24 24.35
N LEU A 225 9.66 -27.73 23.88
CA LEU A 225 10.27 -27.27 22.62
C LEU A 225 9.82 -28.15 21.47
N GLN A 226 9.37 -27.53 20.41
CA GLN A 226 9.03 -28.14 19.13
C GLN A 226 10.15 -27.92 18.13
N PHE A 227 10.62 -28.98 17.50
CA PHE A 227 11.64 -28.99 16.46
C PHE A 227 11.00 -29.39 15.13
N SER A 228 11.13 -28.58 14.10
CA SER A 228 10.58 -28.86 12.78
C SER A 228 11.52 -28.45 11.66
N TYR A 229 11.49 -29.22 10.57
CA TYR A 229 12.25 -28.95 9.35
C TYR A 229 11.51 -29.52 8.14
N LEU A 230 11.66 -28.88 6.98
CA LEU A 230 10.98 -29.31 5.76
C LEU A 230 11.38 -30.76 5.38
N GLY A 231 10.40 -31.63 5.15
CA GLY A 231 10.63 -33.05 4.81
C GLY A 231 10.99 -33.96 5.98
N LYS A 232 11.06 -33.44 7.22
CA LYS A 232 11.35 -34.23 8.43
C LYS A 232 10.14 -34.23 9.38
N LYS A 233 9.99 -35.28 10.16
CA LYS A 233 8.92 -35.39 11.16
C LYS A 233 9.14 -34.40 12.31
N THR A 234 8.13 -33.62 12.65
CA THR A 234 8.18 -32.71 13.80
C THR A 234 8.31 -33.46 15.11
N VAL A 235 9.23 -33.04 15.99
CA VAL A 235 9.51 -33.65 17.29
C VAL A 235 9.28 -32.61 18.38
N ASN A 236 8.54 -33.01 19.43
CA ASN A 236 8.32 -32.21 20.64
C ASN A 236 9.07 -32.80 21.82
N VAL A 237 9.84 -31.95 22.54
CA VAL A 237 10.64 -32.35 23.70
C VAL A 237 10.25 -31.50 24.90
N ARG A 238 9.79 -32.12 25.98
CA ARG A 238 9.55 -31.45 27.25
C ARG A 238 10.84 -31.33 28.02
N LEU A 239 11.21 -30.13 28.44
CA LEU A 239 12.43 -29.84 29.15
C LEU A 239 12.39 -30.46 30.56
N LYS A 240 13.36 -31.33 30.88
CA LYS A 240 13.53 -31.96 32.19
C LYS A 240 14.61 -31.28 33.00
N ASP A 241 15.56 -30.65 32.35
CA ASP A 241 16.64 -29.84 32.91
C ASP A 241 16.93 -28.62 32.05
N ASN A 242 17.77 -27.67 32.51
CA ASN A 242 18.12 -26.44 31.84
C ASN A 242 19.39 -26.57 30.96
N ASN A 243 19.73 -27.77 30.52
CA ASN A 243 21.02 -28.03 29.87
C ASN A 243 20.90 -28.09 28.34
N THR A 244 21.51 -29.11 27.76
CA THR A 244 21.66 -29.25 26.32
C THR A 244 20.63 -30.24 25.76
N VAL A 245 19.85 -29.86 24.75
CA VAL A 245 18.92 -30.75 24.04
C VAL A 245 19.40 -30.93 22.60
N ASN A 246 20.01 -32.08 22.31
CA ASN A 246 20.38 -32.49 20.96
C ASN A 246 19.26 -33.36 20.37
N ILE A 247 18.84 -33.08 19.13
CA ILE A 247 17.74 -33.79 18.49
C ILE A 247 18.13 -34.23 17.07
N SER A 248 17.73 -35.44 16.71
CA SER A 248 17.79 -35.92 15.35
C SER A 248 16.34 -36.02 14.82
N LEU A 249 16.06 -35.30 13.74
CA LEU A 249 14.74 -35.33 13.09
C LEU A 249 14.66 -36.48 12.09
N PRO A 250 13.74 -37.45 12.29
CA PRO A 250 13.55 -38.56 11.36
C PRO A 250 12.86 -38.09 10.07
N GLU A 251 13.06 -38.87 9.00
CA GLU A 251 12.34 -38.65 7.75
C GLU A 251 10.82 -38.75 7.96
N ASN A 252 10.07 -37.92 7.26
CA ASN A 252 8.62 -38.02 7.23
C ASN A 252 8.19 -38.96 6.09
N HIS A 253 8.31 -40.27 6.31
CA HIS A 253 7.77 -41.27 5.40
C HIS A 253 6.33 -41.55 5.80
N GLU A 254 5.38 -40.80 5.26
CA GLU A 254 4.00 -41.25 5.13
C GLU A 254 3.97 -42.26 3.98
N ASN A 255 4.21 -43.50 4.29
CA ASN A 255 3.92 -44.62 3.38
C ASN A 255 2.39 -44.72 3.24
N LEU A 256 1.89 -44.25 2.10
CA LEU A 256 0.62 -44.70 1.59
C LEU A 256 0.86 -46.11 1.03
N ASP A 257 0.18 -47.09 1.58
CA ASP A 257 0.19 -48.49 1.08
C ASP A 257 -0.17 -48.49 -0.41
N GLU A 258 0.81 -48.81 -1.24
CA GLU A 258 0.66 -48.95 -2.68
C GLU A 258 -0.08 -50.24 -2.97
N ILE A 259 -1.39 -50.17 -3.28
CA ILE A 259 -2.13 -51.28 -3.89
C ILE A 259 -1.70 -51.32 -5.34
N VAL A 260 -0.74 -52.16 -5.67
CA VAL A 260 -0.35 -52.46 -7.05
C VAL A 260 -1.43 -53.33 -7.71
N VAL A 261 -2.34 -52.66 -8.43
CA VAL A 261 -3.21 -53.36 -9.41
C VAL A 261 -2.52 -53.24 -10.77
N THR A 262 -1.85 -54.29 -11.18
CA THR A 262 -1.29 -54.43 -12.54
C THR A 262 -2.45 -54.70 -13.51
N VAL A 263 -2.95 -53.63 -14.12
CA VAL A 263 -3.74 -53.71 -15.35
C VAL A 263 -2.90 -53.05 -16.43
N GLU A 264 -2.50 -53.79 -17.48
CA GLU A 264 -1.99 -53.23 -18.69
C GLU A 264 -3.03 -52.33 -19.33
N ALA A 265 -3.03 -51.03 -18.98
CA ALA A 265 -3.88 -50.04 -19.60
C ALA A 265 -3.16 -49.43 -20.79
N GLU A 266 -3.82 -49.50 -21.95
CA GLU A 266 -3.43 -48.74 -23.15
C GLU A 266 -3.14 -47.27 -22.74
N VAL A 267 -1.92 -46.78 -22.99
CA VAL A 267 -1.51 -45.39 -22.65
C VAL A 267 -2.34 -44.45 -23.51
N LEU A 268 -3.39 -43.89 -22.96
CA LEU A 268 -4.20 -42.86 -23.62
C LEU A 268 -3.40 -41.55 -23.68
N GLU A 269 -3.05 -41.07 -24.87
CA GLU A 269 -2.43 -39.78 -25.08
C GLU A 269 -3.51 -38.68 -25.00
N LEU A 270 -3.74 -38.15 -23.78
CA LEU A 270 -4.76 -37.16 -23.52
C LEU A 270 -4.25 -35.77 -23.85
N MET A 271 -4.92 -35.05 -24.75
CA MET A 271 -4.65 -33.66 -25.10
C MET A 271 -5.69 -32.71 -24.49
N ASN A 272 -5.20 -31.56 -24.03
CA ASN A 272 -6.03 -30.49 -23.50
C ASN A 272 -6.75 -29.77 -24.64
N THR A 273 -8.08 -29.82 -24.69
CA THR A 273 -8.89 -29.09 -25.66
C THR A 273 -9.38 -27.76 -25.11
N GLY A 274 -8.87 -27.35 -23.93
CA GLY A 274 -9.19 -26.12 -23.25
C GLY A 274 -10.34 -26.20 -22.23
N ASN A 275 -11.22 -27.19 -22.30
CA ASN A 275 -12.24 -27.47 -21.28
C ASN A 275 -12.09 -28.89 -20.72
N ASN A 276 -11.68 -29.84 -21.55
CA ASN A 276 -11.54 -31.24 -21.18
C ASN A 276 -10.24 -31.79 -21.76
N ARG A 277 -9.65 -32.77 -21.12
CA ARG A 277 -8.63 -33.63 -21.74
C ARG A 277 -9.34 -34.74 -22.51
N VAL A 278 -9.07 -34.81 -23.79
CA VAL A 278 -9.68 -35.79 -24.72
C VAL A 278 -8.57 -36.64 -25.32
N ASP A 279 -8.83 -37.91 -25.54
CA ASP A 279 -7.91 -38.80 -26.23
C ASP A 279 -7.59 -38.25 -27.62
N LYS A 280 -6.29 -38.11 -27.95
CA LYS A 280 -5.79 -37.58 -29.21
C LYS A 280 -6.44 -38.28 -30.41
N LYS A 281 -6.72 -39.57 -30.30
CA LYS A 281 -7.38 -40.39 -31.36
C LYS A 281 -8.83 -39.96 -31.62
N ARG A 282 -9.48 -39.28 -30.67
CA ARG A 282 -10.89 -38.83 -30.76
C ARG A 282 -11.02 -37.37 -31.19
N ILE A 283 -9.90 -36.68 -31.40
CA ILE A 283 -9.89 -35.25 -31.78
C ILE A 283 -9.93 -35.16 -33.31
N GLY A 284 -11.04 -34.67 -33.85
CA GLY A 284 -11.27 -34.55 -35.30
C GLY A 284 -10.58 -33.32 -35.95
N TYR A 285 -9.63 -32.66 -35.30
CA TYR A 285 -8.93 -31.47 -35.79
C TYR A 285 -7.47 -31.43 -35.29
N ALA A 286 -6.60 -30.71 -35.98
CA ALA A 286 -5.19 -30.62 -35.63
C ALA A 286 -4.99 -29.79 -34.34
N ILE A 287 -4.47 -30.43 -33.30
CA ILE A 287 -4.03 -29.83 -32.05
C ILE A 287 -2.54 -30.14 -31.87
N GLU A 288 -1.77 -29.15 -31.45
CA GLU A 288 -0.39 -29.33 -31.02
C GLU A 288 -0.28 -28.98 -29.55
N SER A 289 0.40 -29.83 -28.76
CA SER A 289 0.59 -29.61 -27.32
C SER A 289 2.05 -29.90 -26.96
N ILE A 290 2.57 -29.11 -26.03
CA ILE A 290 3.85 -29.35 -25.38
C ILE A 290 3.59 -29.52 -23.87
N ASP A 291 4.34 -30.42 -23.26
CA ASP A 291 4.32 -30.65 -21.81
C ASP A 291 5.44 -29.89 -21.11
N SER A 292 5.46 -29.93 -19.78
CA SER A 292 6.46 -29.26 -18.95
C SER A 292 7.89 -29.73 -19.24
N LYS A 293 8.11 -30.91 -19.85
CA LYS A 293 9.45 -31.39 -20.20
C LYS A 293 10.03 -30.70 -21.42
N ALA A 294 9.15 -30.19 -22.30
CA ALA A 294 9.57 -29.42 -23.48
C ALA A 294 9.86 -27.95 -23.15
N ILE A 295 9.51 -27.50 -21.92
CA ILE A 295 9.76 -26.15 -21.40
C ILE A 295 11.07 -26.22 -20.62
N SER A 296 12.10 -25.48 -21.06
CA SER A 296 13.39 -25.47 -20.38
C SER A 296 13.33 -24.70 -19.06
N ASP A 297 13.98 -25.23 -18.03
CA ASP A 297 14.16 -24.51 -16.73
C ASP A 297 14.94 -23.19 -16.88
N GLN A 298 15.52 -22.94 -18.06
CA GLN A 298 16.21 -21.70 -18.41
C GLN A 298 15.30 -20.68 -19.10
N ASP A 299 14.06 -21.02 -19.40
CA ASP A 299 13.10 -20.11 -20.02
C ASP A 299 12.57 -19.13 -18.99
N VAL A 300 13.14 -17.94 -18.99
CA VAL A 300 12.80 -16.85 -18.06
C VAL A 300 11.44 -16.23 -18.37
N ASP A 301 10.95 -16.38 -19.60
CA ASP A 301 9.62 -15.89 -19.99
C ASP A 301 8.86 -16.90 -20.88
N LEU A 302 7.55 -16.82 -20.82
CA LEU A 302 6.63 -17.70 -21.56
C LEU A 302 6.83 -17.63 -23.07
N LYS A 303 7.26 -16.49 -23.61
CA LYS A 303 7.55 -16.30 -25.03
C LYS A 303 8.67 -17.25 -25.51
N ASN A 304 9.72 -17.39 -24.70
CA ASN A 304 10.83 -18.28 -25.05
C ASN A 304 10.39 -19.75 -25.00
N ALA A 305 9.58 -20.11 -23.98
CA ALA A 305 9.02 -21.45 -23.86
C ALA A 305 8.13 -21.87 -25.05
N VAL A 306 7.49 -20.92 -25.73
CA VAL A 306 6.56 -21.19 -26.85
C VAL A 306 7.21 -21.03 -28.24
N LYS A 307 8.31 -20.26 -28.34
CA LYS A 307 8.96 -19.93 -29.60
C LYS A 307 9.50 -21.15 -30.31
N GLY A 308 9.02 -21.38 -31.55
CA GLY A 308 9.46 -22.53 -32.36
C GLY A 308 8.85 -23.87 -31.99
N GLN A 309 8.03 -23.95 -30.95
CA GLN A 309 7.43 -25.20 -30.48
C GLN A 309 6.16 -25.60 -31.26
N PHE A 310 5.47 -24.64 -31.88
CA PHE A 310 4.22 -24.90 -32.59
C PHE A 310 4.30 -24.57 -34.07
N SER A 311 3.83 -25.49 -34.92
CA SER A 311 3.80 -25.32 -36.37
C SER A 311 2.86 -24.19 -36.78
N GLY A 312 3.40 -23.15 -37.41
CA GLY A 312 2.66 -22.01 -37.93
C GLY A 312 2.24 -20.97 -36.85
N LEU A 313 2.86 -21.04 -35.69
CA LEU A 313 2.76 -19.99 -34.68
C LEU A 313 4.04 -19.14 -34.75
N ASN A 314 3.87 -17.83 -34.93
CA ASN A 314 4.94 -16.84 -34.85
C ASN A 314 4.61 -15.81 -33.79
N ILE A 315 5.62 -15.32 -33.10
CA ILE A 315 5.45 -14.18 -32.17
C ILE A 315 5.96 -12.96 -32.93
N ALA A 316 5.10 -11.93 -33.05
CA ALA A 316 5.41 -10.72 -33.78
C ALA A 316 6.69 -10.07 -33.24
N ASN A 317 7.66 -9.82 -34.14
CA ASN A 317 8.81 -9.02 -33.78
C ASN A 317 8.43 -7.55 -33.95
N ASP A 318 8.35 -6.83 -32.85
CA ASP A 318 8.12 -5.40 -32.93
C ASP A 318 9.45 -4.65 -33.08
N ALA A 319 9.56 -3.91 -34.16
CA ALA A 319 10.73 -3.10 -34.43
C ALA A 319 10.73 -1.89 -33.52
N GLY A 320 11.25 -2.06 -32.28
CA GLY A 320 11.83 -0.88 -31.66
C GLY A 320 11.50 -0.48 -30.24
N TYR A 321 10.42 -0.90 -29.53
CA TYR A 321 10.11 -0.21 -28.26
C TYR A 321 9.61 -1.05 -27.07
N THR A 322 9.26 -2.31 -27.22
CA THR A 322 8.83 -3.15 -26.08
C THR A 322 9.32 -4.57 -26.23
N LYS A 323 9.61 -5.24 -25.11
CA LYS A 323 9.78 -6.70 -25.12
C LYS A 323 8.52 -7.31 -25.72
N VAL A 324 8.68 -8.11 -26.77
CA VAL A 324 7.57 -8.81 -27.42
C VAL A 324 6.88 -9.73 -26.43
N ASP A 325 5.57 -9.63 -26.33
CA ASP A 325 4.75 -10.39 -25.39
C ASP A 325 4.10 -11.59 -26.06
N ILE A 326 3.84 -12.66 -25.28
CA ILE A 326 3.13 -13.84 -25.79
C ILE A 326 1.73 -13.51 -26.33
N SER A 327 1.10 -12.45 -25.84
CA SER A 327 -0.20 -11.95 -26.36
C SER A 327 -0.15 -11.45 -27.81
N GLN A 328 1.06 -11.28 -28.37
CA GLN A 328 1.27 -10.84 -29.73
C GLN A 328 1.58 -12.00 -30.69
N PHE A 329 1.19 -13.22 -30.33
CA PHE A 329 1.39 -14.34 -31.25
C PHE A 329 0.47 -14.26 -32.48
N LEU A 330 0.98 -14.71 -33.61
CA LEU A 330 0.32 -14.77 -34.91
C LEU A 330 0.16 -16.23 -35.31
N GLY A 331 -1.08 -16.66 -35.53
CA GLY A 331 -1.39 -17.97 -36.09
C GLY A 331 -1.26 -18.02 -37.65
N ARG A 332 -1.10 -19.18 -38.22
CA ARG A 332 -0.97 -19.37 -39.66
C ARG A 332 -2.19 -18.93 -40.49
N GLY A 333 -3.35 -18.87 -39.89
CA GLY A 333 -4.60 -18.41 -40.50
C GLY A 333 -4.92 -16.94 -40.27
N LYS A 334 -3.87 -16.09 -40.15
CA LYS A 334 -4.06 -14.67 -39.85
C LYS A 334 -5.04 -13.98 -40.81
N ASN A 335 -5.88 -13.13 -40.27
CA ASN A 335 -6.77 -12.33 -41.04
C ASN A 335 -5.98 -11.40 -41.98
N MET A 336 -6.28 -11.47 -43.27
CA MET A 336 -5.63 -10.61 -44.31
C MET A 336 -6.11 -9.15 -44.22
N SER A 337 -7.10 -8.83 -43.42
CA SER A 337 -7.59 -7.47 -43.26
C SER A 337 -6.61 -6.63 -42.45
N ILE A 338 -6.10 -5.57 -43.04
CA ILE A 338 -5.26 -4.57 -42.37
C ILE A 338 -6.00 -3.87 -41.21
N LEU A 339 -7.34 -3.83 -41.27
CA LEU A 339 -8.19 -3.20 -40.27
C LEU A 339 -8.65 -4.16 -39.17
N GLY A 340 -8.30 -5.44 -39.25
CA GLY A 340 -8.71 -6.46 -38.27
C GLY A 340 -7.58 -6.86 -37.33
N ASN A 341 -7.93 -7.22 -36.10
CA ASN A 341 -6.96 -7.80 -35.18
C ASN A 341 -6.35 -9.10 -35.72
N GLN A 342 -5.03 -9.23 -35.71
CA GLN A 342 -4.27 -10.38 -36.19
C GLN A 342 -3.71 -11.25 -35.05
N TYR A 343 -3.70 -10.76 -33.81
CA TYR A 343 -3.18 -11.50 -32.65
C TYR A 343 -4.15 -12.58 -32.19
N GLY A 344 -3.61 -13.71 -31.72
CA GLY A 344 -4.36 -14.79 -31.13
C GLY A 344 -4.77 -14.53 -29.69
N LEU A 345 -5.52 -15.46 -29.10
CA LEU A 345 -6.00 -15.39 -27.73
C LEU A 345 -5.14 -16.29 -26.82
N VAL A 346 -4.79 -15.82 -25.64
CA VAL A 346 -4.16 -16.63 -24.58
C VAL A 346 -5.22 -16.96 -23.53
N VAL A 347 -5.31 -18.23 -23.16
CA VAL A 347 -6.22 -18.73 -22.13
C VAL A 347 -5.39 -19.48 -21.09
N VAL A 348 -5.51 -19.11 -19.82
CA VAL A 348 -4.81 -19.74 -18.69
C VAL A 348 -5.80 -20.37 -17.75
N ASP A 349 -5.65 -21.66 -17.48
CA ASP A 349 -6.52 -22.43 -16.59
C ASP A 349 -8.01 -22.28 -16.93
N GLY A 350 -8.31 -22.10 -18.23
CA GLY A 350 -9.65 -21.89 -18.74
C GLY A 350 -10.17 -20.45 -18.67
N VAL A 351 -9.38 -19.50 -18.15
CA VAL A 351 -9.67 -18.07 -18.13
C VAL A 351 -9.04 -17.39 -19.35
N PRO A 352 -9.82 -16.83 -20.29
CA PRO A 352 -9.28 -16.04 -21.38
C PRO A 352 -8.61 -14.77 -20.83
N LEU A 353 -7.36 -14.53 -21.21
CA LEU A 353 -6.67 -13.27 -20.94
C LEU A 353 -7.05 -12.22 -21.98
N SER A 354 -6.89 -10.96 -21.61
CA SER A 354 -7.22 -9.84 -22.51
C SER A 354 -6.42 -9.91 -23.81
N GLN A 355 -7.12 -10.01 -24.95
CA GLN A 355 -6.49 -10.15 -26.25
C GLN A 355 -5.84 -8.84 -26.71
N SER A 356 -4.56 -8.90 -27.10
CA SER A 356 -3.89 -7.80 -27.79
C SER A 356 -4.52 -7.54 -29.17
N ASP A 357 -4.50 -6.31 -29.64
CA ASP A 357 -5.14 -5.90 -30.90
C ASP A 357 -4.14 -5.17 -31.79
N SER A 358 -3.77 -5.83 -32.90
CA SER A 358 -2.84 -5.29 -33.89
C SER A 358 -3.44 -4.14 -34.70
N SER A 359 -4.76 -4.07 -34.84
CA SER A 359 -5.44 -3.04 -35.64
C SER A 359 -5.35 -1.64 -35.00
N ASN A 360 -5.29 -1.59 -33.68
CA ASN A 360 -5.18 -0.34 -32.92
C ASN A 360 -3.86 -0.21 -32.13
N GLY A 361 -2.95 -1.18 -32.25
CA GLY A 361 -1.65 -1.19 -31.58
C GLY A 361 -1.75 -1.45 -30.05
N GLN A 362 -2.85 -2.03 -29.62
CA GLN A 362 -3.09 -2.36 -28.21
C GLN A 362 -2.39 -3.68 -27.85
N VAL A 363 -1.46 -3.65 -26.90
CA VAL A 363 -0.72 -4.82 -26.45
C VAL A 363 -0.95 -5.03 -24.96
N PHE A 364 -1.38 -6.24 -24.60
CA PHE A 364 -1.47 -6.68 -23.21
C PHE A 364 -0.22 -7.47 -22.83
N SER A 365 0.30 -7.27 -21.61
CA SER A 365 1.46 -8.04 -21.15
C SER A 365 1.01 -9.28 -20.41
N HIS A 366 1.36 -10.45 -20.93
CA HIS A 366 1.07 -11.74 -20.30
C HIS A 366 2.35 -12.48 -19.89
N ASN A 367 3.53 -12.04 -20.37
CA ASN A 367 4.80 -12.70 -20.04
C ASN A 367 5.08 -12.72 -18.53
N ASN A 368 4.63 -11.71 -17.80
CA ASN A 368 4.84 -11.60 -16.35
C ASN A 368 3.70 -12.21 -15.51
N ILE A 369 2.60 -12.60 -16.15
CA ILE A 369 1.43 -13.15 -15.46
C ILE A 369 1.61 -14.65 -15.22
N ILE A 370 2.35 -15.34 -16.09
CA ILE A 370 2.50 -16.79 -16.09
C ILE A 370 3.96 -17.14 -15.91
N ASN A 371 4.29 -17.81 -14.79
CA ASN A 371 5.64 -18.36 -14.63
C ASN A 371 5.76 -19.66 -15.43
N PRO A 372 6.75 -19.78 -16.34
CA PRO A 372 7.00 -21.00 -17.11
C PRO A 372 7.18 -22.26 -16.25
N GLU A 373 7.79 -22.15 -15.07
CA GLU A 373 7.99 -23.27 -14.13
C GLU A 373 6.69 -23.88 -13.59
N LEU A 374 5.60 -23.09 -13.60
CA LEU A 374 4.29 -23.54 -13.14
C LEU A 374 3.47 -24.19 -14.25
N ILE A 375 3.93 -24.20 -15.47
CA ILE A 375 3.18 -24.74 -16.62
C ILE A 375 3.25 -26.28 -16.63
N VAL A 376 2.11 -26.91 -16.79
CA VAL A 376 1.95 -28.35 -16.99
C VAL A 376 1.94 -28.69 -18.46
N ASP A 377 1.11 -27.98 -19.23
CA ASP A 377 1.01 -28.12 -20.69
C ASP A 377 0.60 -26.81 -21.35
N ILE A 378 1.01 -26.64 -22.62
CA ILE A 378 0.54 -25.58 -23.51
C ILE A 378 -0.01 -26.23 -24.74
N THR A 379 -1.27 -25.95 -25.07
CA THR A 379 -1.95 -26.47 -26.25
C THR A 379 -2.26 -25.32 -27.23
N TYR A 380 -1.90 -25.47 -28.49
CA TYR A 380 -2.24 -24.52 -29.54
C TYR A 380 -3.45 -25.01 -30.34
N LEU A 381 -4.57 -24.30 -30.22
CA LEU A 381 -5.79 -24.52 -30.98
C LEU A 381 -5.76 -23.65 -32.26
N LYS A 382 -5.79 -24.30 -33.42
CA LYS A 382 -5.75 -23.59 -34.71
C LYS A 382 -7.14 -23.22 -35.19
N GLY A 383 -7.26 -22.08 -35.86
CA GLY A 383 -8.38 -21.56 -36.62
C GLY A 383 -9.78 -22.10 -36.23
N LEU A 384 -10.27 -23.12 -36.92
CA LEU A 384 -11.62 -23.64 -36.74
C LEU A 384 -11.84 -24.22 -35.33
N ALA A 385 -10.86 -24.93 -34.77
CA ALA A 385 -10.93 -25.47 -33.41
C ALA A 385 -11.05 -24.38 -32.36
N ALA A 386 -10.28 -23.33 -32.56
CA ALA A 386 -10.29 -22.13 -31.69
C ALA A 386 -11.60 -21.37 -31.81
N THR A 387 -12.12 -21.19 -33.04
CA THR A 387 -13.38 -20.48 -33.29
C THR A 387 -14.60 -21.22 -32.74
N ASN A 388 -14.67 -22.54 -32.90
CA ASN A 388 -15.75 -23.35 -32.36
C ASN A 388 -15.87 -23.23 -30.84
N LYS A 389 -14.76 -22.99 -30.16
CA LYS A 389 -14.71 -22.95 -28.71
C LYS A 389 -14.80 -21.55 -28.11
N TYR A 390 -14.06 -20.61 -28.69
CA TYR A 390 -13.92 -19.25 -28.18
C TYR A 390 -14.61 -18.20 -29.05
N GLY A 391 -15.41 -18.65 -30.05
CA GLY A 391 -16.10 -17.75 -30.95
C GLY A 391 -15.12 -16.90 -31.79
N THR A 392 -15.58 -15.70 -32.14
CA THR A 392 -14.82 -14.79 -33.03
C THR A 392 -13.47 -14.34 -32.43
N ILE A 393 -13.32 -14.32 -31.10
CA ILE A 393 -12.05 -13.96 -30.46
C ILE A 393 -10.98 -15.02 -30.67
N GLY A 394 -11.36 -16.29 -30.89
CA GLY A 394 -10.44 -17.39 -31.17
C GLY A 394 -10.00 -17.51 -32.63
N ARG A 395 -10.53 -16.68 -33.55
CA ARG A 395 -10.34 -16.83 -35.01
C ARG A 395 -8.87 -16.84 -35.45
N ASN A 396 -7.98 -16.16 -34.73
CA ASN A 396 -6.55 -16.06 -35.02
C ASN A 396 -5.73 -17.17 -34.33
N GLY A 397 -6.41 -18.15 -33.70
CA GLY A 397 -5.80 -19.20 -32.88
C GLY A 397 -5.85 -18.90 -31.39
N VAL A 398 -5.74 -19.94 -30.58
CA VAL A 398 -5.76 -19.85 -29.10
C VAL A 398 -4.63 -20.66 -28.51
N LEU A 399 -3.83 -20.07 -27.66
CA LEU A 399 -2.91 -20.76 -26.77
C LEU A 399 -3.63 -21.06 -25.45
N VAL A 400 -3.81 -22.34 -25.15
CA VAL A 400 -4.39 -22.81 -23.89
C VAL A 400 -3.26 -23.30 -22.99
N ILE A 401 -3.07 -22.63 -21.87
CA ILE A 401 -2.01 -22.90 -20.90
C ILE A 401 -2.67 -23.49 -19.65
N THR A 402 -2.14 -24.63 -19.18
CA THR A 402 -2.55 -25.26 -17.94
C THR A 402 -1.41 -25.16 -16.93
N THR A 403 -1.70 -24.64 -15.74
CA THR A 403 -0.71 -24.54 -14.68
C THR A 403 -0.83 -25.65 -13.64
N LYS A 404 0.22 -25.86 -12.84
CA LYS A 404 0.23 -26.80 -11.70
C LYS A 404 -0.87 -26.47 -10.70
N ASN A 405 -1.23 -25.20 -10.58
CA ASN A 405 -2.31 -24.77 -9.69
C ASN A 405 -3.68 -25.28 -10.09
N ALA A 406 -3.96 -25.44 -11.40
CA ALA A 406 -5.22 -25.99 -11.91
C ALA A 406 -5.30 -27.53 -11.77
N VAL A 407 -4.16 -28.20 -11.68
CA VAL A 407 -4.10 -29.68 -11.67
C VAL A 407 -3.95 -30.24 -10.26
N GLY A 408 -3.55 -29.42 -9.26
CA GLY A 408 -3.25 -29.82 -7.88
C GLY A 408 -1.97 -30.64 -7.75
N ASP A 409 -1.41 -30.73 -6.53
CA ASP A 409 -0.12 -31.38 -6.24
C ASP A 409 -0.03 -32.90 -6.53
N LYS A 410 -1.13 -33.52 -6.97
CA LYS A 410 -1.21 -34.99 -7.22
C LYS A 410 -1.11 -35.43 -8.67
N ALA A 411 -0.73 -34.54 -9.57
CA ALA A 411 -0.58 -34.92 -10.98
C ALA A 411 0.87 -35.28 -11.35
N THR A 412 1.42 -36.30 -10.72
CA THR A 412 2.36 -37.18 -11.43
C THR A 412 1.56 -37.95 -12.48
N VAL A 413 1.87 -37.68 -13.74
CA VAL A 413 1.27 -38.29 -14.91
C VAL A 413 1.43 -39.83 -14.85
N LYS A 414 0.51 -40.51 -14.22
CA LYS A 414 0.20 -41.95 -14.47
C LYS A 414 -1.27 -42.20 -14.18
N ASN A 415 -2.02 -42.39 -15.27
CA ASN A 415 -3.31 -43.08 -15.31
C ASN A 415 -4.31 -42.76 -14.20
N THR A 416 -5.14 -41.74 -14.37
CA THR A 416 -6.48 -41.80 -13.77
C THR A 416 -7.45 -40.93 -14.55
N LYS A 417 -8.69 -41.42 -14.70
CA LYS A 417 -9.96 -40.83 -15.15
C LYS A 417 -9.85 -39.41 -15.77
N PRO A 418 -10.62 -39.07 -16.81
CA PRO A 418 -10.63 -37.74 -17.34
C PRO A 418 -10.74 -36.75 -16.17
N LEU A 419 -9.71 -35.95 -15.92
CA LEU A 419 -9.78 -34.81 -15.01
C LEU A 419 -10.86 -33.92 -15.60
N GLY A 420 -12.08 -34.16 -15.20
CA GLY A 420 -13.20 -33.34 -15.58
C GLY A 420 -12.92 -31.96 -15.05
N THR A 421 -13.06 -30.99 -15.95
CA THR A 421 -13.25 -29.58 -15.65
C THR A 421 -12.07 -28.92 -14.93
N THR A 422 -11.51 -27.92 -15.56
CA THR A 422 -10.79 -26.83 -14.89
C THR A 422 -11.43 -26.56 -13.54
N ALA A 423 -10.64 -26.51 -12.48
CA ALA A 423 -11.12 -26.33 -11.13
C ALA A 423 -12.12 -25.17 -11.07
N THR A 424 -13.33 -25.48 -10.64
CA THR A 424 -14.37 -24.46 -10.46
C THR A 424 -14.18 -23.87 -9.08
N TYR A 425 -14.15 -22.56 -9.00
CA TYR A 425 -14.08 -21.85 -7.72
C TYR A 425 -15.25 -22.26 -6.82
N SER A 426 -14.93 -22.77 -5.62
CA SER A 426 -15.92 -23.34 -4.69
C SER A 426 -16.70 -22.28 -3.90
N GLY A 427 -16.27 -21.02 -3.92
CA GLY A 427 -16.91 -19.94 -3.16
C GLY A 427 -16.46 -19.81 -1.70
N ASN A 428 -15.32 -20.39 -1.32
CA ASN A 428 -14.87 -20.48 0.08
C ASN A 428 -14.09 -19.26 0.57
N ALA A 429 -13.93 -18.19 -0.21
CA ALA A 429 -13.28 -16.98 0.26
C ALA A 429 -14.18 -16.22 1.24
N GLU A 430 -13.59 -15.77 2.34
CA GLU A 430 -14.26 -14.87 3.27
C GLU A 430 -14.52 -13.52 2.62
N GLN A 431 -15.67 -12.92 2.93
CA GLN A 431 -15.88 -11.51 2.61
C GLN A 431 -14.97 -10.67 3.52
N LEU A 432 -14.25 -9.74 2.92
CA LEU A 432 -13.42 -8.84 3.68
C LEU A 432 -14.27 -8.05 4.67
N ALA A 433 -13.89 -8.06 5.95
CA ALA A 433 -14.50 -7.20 6.94
C ALA A 433 -14.14 -5.72 6.64
N GLU A 434 -15.09 -4.82 6.83
CA GLU A 434 -14.85 -3.38 6.64
C GLU A 434 -13.80 -2.84 7.61
N LEU A 435 -13.72 -3.44 8.81
CA LEU A 435 -12.75 -3.07 9.85
C LEU A 435 -12.05 -4.33 10.37
N PRO A 436 -10.76 -4.26 10.72
CA PRO A 436 -10.03 -5.38 11.27
C PRO A 436 -10.59 -5.82 12.64
N GLU A 437 -10.47 -7.11 12.95
CA GLU A 437 -10.83 -7.67 14.25
C GLU A 437 -9.68 -7.55 15.24
N VAL A 438 -9.43 -6.32 15.71
CA VAL A 438 -8.38 -6.00 16.69
C VAL A 438 -9.00 -5.40 17.97
N ASP A 439 -8.32 -5.54 19.09
CA ASP A 439 -8.84 -5.18 20.42
C ASP A 439 -9.31 -3.73 20.50
N TYR A 440 -8.54 -2.77 20.00
CA TYR A 440 -8.92 -1.35 20.04
C TYR A 440 -10.16 -1.06 19.17
N ILE A 441 -10.31 -1.67 18.00
CA ILE A 441 -11.52 -1.52 17.17
C ILE A 441 -12.73 -2.13 17.86
N ASN A 442 -12.57 -3.31 18.51
CA ASN A 442 -13.65 -3.94 19.26
C ASN A 442 -14.09 -3.11 20.46
N ARG A 443 -13.18 -2.30 21.07
CA ARG A 443 -13.54 -1.34 22.13
C ARG A 443 -14.24 -0.12 21.55
N LEU A 444 -13.76 0.45 20.44
CA LEU A 444 -14.41 1.55 19.75
C LEU A 444 -15.85 1.23 19.35
N LYS A 445 -16.12 0.00 18.86
CA LYS A 445 -17.46 -0.48 18.50
C LYS A 445 -18.48 -0.47 19.67
N LYS A 446 -18.01 -0.36 20.93
CA LYS A 446 -18.89 -0.24 22.12
C LYS A 446 -19.38 1.17 22.38
N ALA A 447 -18.88 2.18 21.67
CA ALA A 447 -19.31 3.55 21.82
C ALA A 447 -20.71 3.77 21.22
N ASN A 448 -21.53 4.55 21.93
CA ASN A 448 -22.89 4.87 21.51
C ASN A 448 -22.98 6.20 20.72
N ASP A 449 -21.91 7.01 20.78
CA ASP A 449 -21.81 8.28 20.07
C ASP A 449 -20.33 8.59 19.73
N VAL A 450 -20.13 9.56 18.85
CA VAL A 450 -18.81 9.91 18.32
C VAL A 450 -17.88 10.49 19.39
N ASN A 451 -18.40 11.22 20.38
CA ASN A 451 -17.58 11.81 21.43
C ASN A 451 -17.06 10.73 22.38
N ARG A 452 -17.92 9.77 22.73
CA ARG A 452 -17.51 8.60 23.51
C ARG A 452 -16.50 7.74 22.75
N ALA A 453 -16.71 7.55 21.45
CA ALA A 453 -15.75 6.86 20.60
C ALA A 453 -14.39 7.57 20.60
N PHE A 454 -14.39 8.90 20.52
CA PHE A 454 -13.16 9.69 20.53
C PHE A 454 -12.42 9.61 21.88
N GLN A 455 -13.12 9.58 23.01
CA GLN A 455 -12.48 9.33 24.31
C GLN A 455 -11.83 7.95 24.38
N ILE A 456 -12.53 6.90 23.90
CA ILE A 456 -11.96 5.55 23.83
C ILE A 456 -10.72 5.54 22.93
N TYR A 457 -10.75 6.24 21.79
CA TYR A 457 -9.58 6.38 20.91
C TYR A 457 -8.40 7.01 21.65
N LEU A 458 -8.60 8.07 22.40
CA LEU A 458 -7.53 8.72 23.18
C LEU A 458 -6.96 7.78 24.25
N ASP A 459 -7.81 7.01 24.93
CA ASP A 459 -7.37 6.00 25.92
C ASP A 459 -6.56 4.87 25.26
N GLU A 460 -6.99 4.36 24.10
CA GLU A 460 -6.30 3.31 23.39
C GLU A 460 -4.99 3.82 22.74
N ARG A 461 -4.94 5.09 22.35
CA ARG A 461 -3.73 5.72 21.80
C ARG A 461 -2.53 5.68 22.76
N GLU A 462 -2.74 5.69 24.06
CA GLU A 462 -1.67 5.54 25.05
C GLU A 462 -0.95 4.20 24.93
N LYS A 463 -1.62 3.16 24.41
CA LYS A 463 -1.07 1.80 24.27
C LYS A 463 -0.61 1.50 22.85
N PHE A 464 -1.34 1.99 21.87
CA PHE A 464 -1.17 1.64 20.45
C PHE A 464 -0.67 2.81 19.60
N GLY A 465 -0.44 3.99 20.20
CA GLY A 465 -0.11 5.22 19.49
C GLY A 465 1.24 5.22 18.76
N GLU A 466 2.10 4.25 19.03
CA GLU A 466 3.36 4.07 18.28
C GLU A 466 3.16 3.24 16.99
N LEU A 467 1.94 2.71 16.75
CA LEU A 467 1.62 1.87 15.60
C LEU A 467 0.88 2.69 14.53
N PRO A 468 1.46 2.94 13.35
CA PRO A 468 0.79 3.68 12.28
C PRO A 468 -0.54 3.07 11.85
N GLU A 469 -0.66 1.73 11.87
CA GLU A 469 -1.89 1.03 11.55
C GLU A 469 -3.05 1.35 12.51
N PHE A 470 -2.75 1.63 13.77
CA PHE A 470 -3.77 2.04 14.74
C PHE A 470 -4.53 3.28 14.25
N TYR A 471 -3.82 4.27 13.73
CA TYR A 471 -4.43 5.50 13.22
C TYR A 471 -5.20 5.27 11.91
N ILE A 472 -4.70 4.38 11.05
CA ILE A 472 -5.39 4.02 9.80
C ILE A 472 -6.70 3.29 10.10
N ASP A 473 -6.68 2.30 10.99
CA ASP A 473 -7.85 1.52 11.39
C ASP A 473 -8.87 2.39 12.13
N CYS A 474 -8.41 3.26 13.05
CA CYS A 474 -9.27 4.22 13.74
C CYS A 474 -9.88 5.24 12.75
N HIS A 475 -9.12 5.73 11.78
CA HIS A 475 -9.65 6.58 10.71
C HIS A 475 -10.83 5.90 10.00
N ASP A 476 -10.67 4.65 9.57
CA ASP A 476 -11.71 3.89 8.88
C ASP A 476 -12.96 3.70 9.78
N TYR A 477 -12.76 3.46 11.08
CA TYR A 477 -13.86 3.40 12.05
C TYR A 477 -14.60 4.76 12.17
N PHE A 478 -13.88 5.87 12.36
CA PHE A 478 -14.48 7.19 12.48
C PHE A 478 -15.13 7.71 11.20
N LYS A 479 -14.70 7.23 10.04
CA LYS A 479 -15.36 7.46 8.76
C LYS A 479 -16.81 6.95 8.77
N GLY A 480 -17.09 5.82 9.45
CA GLY A 480 -18.44 5.27 9.62
C GLY A 480 -19.39 6.21 10.38
N TRP A 481 -18.86 7.09 11.23
CA TRP A 481 -19.64 8.13 11.92
C TRP A 481 -19.92 9.38 11.07
N ASN A 482 -19.46 9.41 9.81
CA ASN A 482 -19.55 10.56 8.90
C ASN A 482 -18.92 11.85 9.46
N ASN A 483 -17.98 11.73 10.41
CA ASN A 483 -17.25 12.86 10.99
C ASN A 483 -15.87 12.99 10.33
N LYS A 484 -15.82 13.77 9.26
CA LYS A 484 -14.59 13.97 8.46
C LYS A 484 -13.49 14.68 9.23
N LEU A 485 -13.83 15.61 10.13
CA LEU A 485 -12.82 16.37 10.88
C LEU A 485 -12.04 15.44 11.81
N ILE A 486 -12.73 14.63 12.60
CA ILE A 486 -12.08 13.67 13.51
C ILE A 486 -11.31 12.61 12.70
N SER A 487 -11.94 12.00 11.70
CA SER A 487 -11.30 10.92 10.95
C SER A 487 -10.03 11.38 10.22
N ASN A 488 -10.03 12.60 9.64
CA ASN A 488 -8.87 13.16 8.97
C ASN A 488 -7.75 13.51 9.95
N ARG A 489 -8.10 14.07 11.10
CA ARG A 489 -7.15 14.39 12.16
C ARG A 489 -6.44 13.13 12.64
N ILE A 490 -7.21 12.07 12.93
CA ILE A 490 -6.65 10.77 13.31
C ILE A 490 -5.69 10.24 12.25
N LEU A 491 -6.10 10.23 10.97
CA LEU A 491 -5.24 9.73 9.88
C LEU A 491 -3.94 10.52 9.75
N SER A 492 -4.00 11.83 10.00
CA SER A 492 -2.82 12.69 9.84
C SER A 492 -1.70 12.40 10.85
N ASN A 493 -2.00 11.77 12.01
CA ASN A 493 -0.97 11.35 12.97
C ASN A 493 0.09 10.41 12.35
N VAL A 494 -0.26 9.67 11.30
CA VAL A 494 0.69 8.82 10.59
C VAL A 494 1.89 9.61 10.07
N TYR A 495 1.71 10.90 9.74
CA TYR A 495 2.83 11.77 9.37
C TYR A 495 3.80 12.03 10.51
N GLU A 496 3.28 12.24 11.71
CA GLU A 496 4.12 12.49 12.89
C GLU A 496 4.99 11.29 13.24
N LEU A 497 4.43 10.07 13.06
CA LEU A 497 5.12 8.84 13.40
C LEU A 497 6.08 8.35 12.32
N ALA A 498 5.72 8.53 11.06
CA ALA A 498 6.36 7.84 9.95
C ALA A 498 6.93 8.80 8.90
N TYR A 499 7.29 10.04 9.28
CA TYR A 499 7.76 11.06 8.34
C TYR A 499 8.96 10.63 7.48
N ASP A 500 9.80 9.74 7.99
CA ASP A 500 10.98 9.18 7.32
C ASP A 500 10.80 7.74 6.84
N ASP A 501 9.61 7.14 7.02
CA ASP A 501 9.29 5.80 6.54
C ASP A 501 8.45 5.83 5.26
N ALA A 502 9.12 5.62 4.13
CA ALA A 502 8.48 5.64 2.82
C ALA A 502 7.42 4.55 2.61
N VAL A 503 7.55 3.40 3.29
CA VAL A 503 6.59 2.27 3.18
C VAL A 503 5.27 2.66 3.84
N THR A 504 5.34 3.19 5.05
CA THR A 504 4.16 3.66 5.79
C THR A 504 3.54 4.90 5.13
N LEU A 505 4.36 5.86 4.67
CA LEU A 505 3.86 7.03 3.94
C LEU A 505 3.15 6.64 2.64
N ARG A 506 3.60 5.59 1.93
CA ARG A 506 2.92 5.09 0.73
C ARG A 506 1.54 4.53 1.09
N ALA A 507 1.42 3.79 2.19
CA ALA A 507 0.12 3.32 2.70
C ALA A 507 -0.81 4.48 3.07
N LEU A 508 -0.29 5.51 3.75
CA LEU A 508 -1.03 6.74 4.05
C LEU A 508 -1.53 7.42 2.77
N ALA A 509 -0.67 7.57 1.75
CA ALA A 509 -1.06 8.18 0.47
C ALA A 509 -2.16 7.37 -0.23
N TYR A 510 -2.12 6.04 -0.14
CA TYR A 510 -3.18 5.19 -0.67
C TYR A 510 -4.51 5.47 0.03
N LYS A 511 -4.53 5.56 1.37
CA LYS A 511 -5.74 5.92 2.14
C LYS A 511 -6.22 7.32 1.82
N GLN A 512 -5.34 8.28 1.63
CA GLN A 512 -5.70 9.63 1.19
C GLN A 512 -6.35 9.63 -0.20
N GLN A 513 -5.84 8.83 -1.14
CA GLN A 513 -6.44 8.67 -2.48
C GLN A 513 -7.81 7.99 -2.43
N GLU A 514 -7.99 6.94 -1.60
CA GLU A 514 -9.27 6.27 -1.37
C GLU A 514 -10.35 7.26 -0.89
N ASN A 515 -9.97 8.18 -0.01
CA ASN A 515 -10.87 9.18 0.57
C ASN A 515 -11.02 10.46 -0.28
N GLY A 516 -10.39 10.53 -1.46
CA GLY A 516 -10.45 11.70 -2.34
C GLY A 516 -9.56 12.88 -1.93
N TYR A 517 -8.67 12.70 -0.93
CA TYR A 517 -7.73 13.75 -0.48
C TYR A 517 -6.50 13.82 -1.38
N TYR A 518 -6.73 14.01 -2.67
CA TYR A 518 -5.69 13.92 -3.69
C TYR A 518 -4.57 14.94 -3.52
N LYS A 519 -4.86 16.15 -3.01
CA LYS A 519 -3.83 17.16 -2.75
C LYS A 519 -2.89 16.72 -1.63
N LEU A 520 -3.43 16.15 -0.54
CA LEU A 520 -2.62 15.58 0.54
C LEU A 520 -1.80 14.39 0.04
N ALA A 521 -2.39 13.52 -0.78
CA ALA A 521 -1.66 12.40 -1.39
C ALA A 521 -0.48 12.88 -2.25
N VAL A 522 -0.59 14.02 -2.93
CA VAL A 522 0.54 14.65 -3.65
C VAL A 522 1.67 15.01 -2.68
N THR A 523 1.36 15.68 -1.57
CA THR A 523 2.36 16.04 -0.54
C THR A 523 3.05 14.79 0.01
N THR A 524 2.28 13.78 0.38
CA THR A 524 2.79 12.50 0.91
C THR A 524 3.71 11.80 -0.09
N LEU A 525 3.28 11.67 -1.34
CA LEU A 525 4.04 10.96 -2.37
C LEU A 525 5.26 11.77 -2.85
N ALA A 526 5.23 13.10 -2.76
CA ALA A 526 6.43 13.92 -2.96
C ALA A 526 7.49 13.63 -1.86
N ARG A 527 7.05 13.43 -0.61
CA ARG A 527 7.96 12.99 0.46
C ARG A 527 8.49 11.58 0.20
N VAL A 528 7.62 10.62 -0.19
CA VAL A 528 8.04 9.25 -0.58
C VAL A 528 9.09 9.31 -1.67
N LEU A 529 8.89 10.11 -2.73
CA LEU A 529 9.88 10.28 -3.81
C LEU A 529 11.21 10.86 -3.30
N LYS A 530 11.17 11.81 -2.36
CA LYS A 530 12.38 12.37 -1.74
C LYS A 530 13.15 11.32 -0.94
N LEU A 531 12.46 10.44 -0.22
CA LEU A 531 13.05 9.35 0.56
C LEU A 531 13.56 8.22 -0.33
N LYS A 532 12.86 7.93 -1.42
CA LYS A 532 13.10 6.80 -2.32
C LYS A 532 13.24 7.24 -3.80
N PRO A 533 14.24 8.06 -4.12
CA PRO A 533 14.38 8.63 -5.47
C PRO A 533 14.82 7.63 -6.55
N LYS A 534 15.24 6.41 -6.17
CA LYS A 534 15.61 5.34 -7.10
C LYS A 534 14.48 4.34 -7.36
N GLU A 535 13.38 4.41 -6.61
CA GLU A 535 12.23 3.54 -6.80
C GLU A 535 11.35 4.04 -7.95
N ALA A 536 11.12 3.20 -8.95
CA ALA A 536 10.31 3.53 -10.13
C ALA A 536 8.86 3.89 -9.77
N GLN A 537 8.28 3.18 -8.79
CA GLN A 537 6.91 3.41 -8.35
C GLN A 537 6.74 4.80 -7.71
N SER A 538 7.75 5.34 -7.03
CA SER A 538 7.65 6.67 -6.39
C SER A 538 7.32 7.77 -7.40
N TYR A 539 7.90 7.71 -8.61
CA TYR A 539 7.59 8.66 -9.70
C TYR A 539 6.20 8.45 -10.28
N LYS A 540 5.84 7.18 -10.55
CA LYS A 540 4.54 6.81 -11.10
C LYS A 540 3.43 7.22 -10.15
N ASP A 541 3.58 6.93 -8.86
CA ASP A 541 2.59 7.25 -7.83
C ASP A 541 2.38 8.76 -7.72
N LEU A 542 3.45 9.55 -7.71
CA LEU A 542 3.36 11.02 -7.65
C LEU A 542 2.72 11.60 -8.93
N ALA A 543 3.09 11.08 -10.11
CA ALA A 543 2.47 11.53 -11.37
C ALA A 543 0.97 11.23 -11.40
N GLN A 544 0.56 10.04 -10.96
CA GLN A 544 -0.83 9.66 -10.84
C GLN A 544 -1.59 10.53 -9.81
N ALA A 545 -0.96 10.85 -8.68
CA ALA A 545 -1.55 11.72 -7.67
C ALA A 545 -1.78 13.14 -8.20
N TYR A 546 -0.83 13.71 -8.94
CA TYR A 546 -1.04 14.99 -9.64
C TYR A 546 -2.20 14.93 -10.63
N HIS A 547 -2.30 13.84 -11.41
CA HIS A 547 -3.44 13.64 -12.32
C HIS A 547 -4.76 13.65 -11.54
N PHE A 548 -4.87 12.92 -10.45
CA PHE A 548 -6.08 12.84 -9.64
C PHE A 548 -6.39 14.14 -8.88
N ALA A 549 -5.37 14.91 -8.54
CA ALA A 549 -5.51 16.22 -7.90
C ALA A 549 -5.93 17.35 -8.88
N GLY A 550 -6.09 17.04 -10.19
CA GLY A 550 -6.43 18.05 -11.20
C GLY A 550 -5.25 18.90 -11.67
N GLU A 551 -4.01 18.40 -11.50
CA GLU A 551 -2.78 19.05 -11.93
C GLU A 551 -2.10 18.32 -13.12
N PRO A 552 -2.78 18.19 -14.29
CA PRO A 552 -2.32 17.35 -15.39
C PRO A 552 -0.98 17.80 -15.98
N LYS A 553 -0.65 19.09 -15.92
CA LYS A 553 0.64 19.61 -16.41
C LYS A 553 1.82 19.07 -15.59
N LYS A 554 1.68 18.98 -14.25
CA LYS A 554 2.71 18.43 -13.38
C LYS A 554 2.84 16.91 -13.58
N ALA A 555 1.72 16.20 -13.74
CA ALA A 555 1.71 14.78 -14.06
C ALA A 555 2.44 14.49 -15.37
N LEU A 556 2.11 15.22 -16.46
CA LEU A 556 2.73 15.06 -17.78
C LEU A 556 4.23 15.34 -17.73
N LYS A 557 4.65 16.34 -16.94
CA LYS A 557 6.08 16.64 -16.76
C LYS A 557 6.84 15.44 -16.21
N ILE A 558 6.33 14.77 -15.17
CA ILE A 558 6.98 13.59 -14.59
C ILE A 558 7.04 12.45 -15.61
N TYR A 559 5.94 12.15 -16.31
CA TYR A 559 5.92 11.10 -17.32
C TYR A 559 6.89 11.38 -18.47
N ASN A 560 7.01 12.63 -18.90
CA ASN A 560 7.97 13.03 -19.92
C ASN A 560 9.42 12.94 -19.43
N ASP A 561 9.68 13.26 -18.16
CA ASP A 561 10.99 13.11 -17.54
C ASP A 561 11.40 11.63 -17.48
N ILE A 562 10.46 10.73 -17.19
CA ILE A 562 10.66 9.27 -17.22
C ILE A 562 10.98 8.81 -18.65
N ASP A 563 10.20 9.23 -19.66
CA ASP A 563 10.38 8.80 -21.07
C ASP A 563 11.75 9.25 -21.60
N LYS A 564 12.21 10.44 -21.21
CA LYS A 564 13.51 10.99 -21.60
C LYS A 564 14.68 10.55 -20.72
N GLY A 565 14.42 9.85 -19.62
CA GLY A 565 15.45 9.44 -18.65
C GLY A 565 16.11 10.62 -17.93
N VAL A 566 15.42 11.76 -17.77
CA VAL A 566 15.95 12.96 -17.12
C VAL A 566 15.27 13.21 -15.77
N ARG A 567 16.01 13.71 -14.78
CA ARG A 567 15.52 14.02 -13.44
C ARG A 567 14.87 12.82 -12.70
N VAL A 568 15.36 11.60 -12.96
CA VAL A 568 14.80 10.35 -12.41
C VAL A 568 15.80 9.55 -11.57
N ALA A 569 16.86 10.18 -11.07
CA ALA A 569 17.85 9.61 -10.15
C ALA A 569 18.36 8.19 -10.54
N ASN A 570 18.45 7.90 -11.83
CA ASN A 570 18.80 6.58 -12.39
C ASN A 570 17.82 5.44 -12.01
N ALA A 571 16.56 5.76 -11.70
CA ALA A 571 15.53 4.77 -11.49
C ALA A 571 15.27 3.93 -12.75
N ASN A 572 15.02 2.64 -12.57
CA ASN A 572 14.74 1.71 -13.69
C ASN A 572 13.23 1.46 -13.79
N PHE A 573 12.62 1.91 -14.88
CA PHE A 573 11.17 1.82 -15.11
C PHE A 573 10.75 0.62 -15.98
N THR A 574 11.67 -0.29 -16.32
CA THR A 574 11.40 -1.38 -17.28
C THR A 574 10.20 -2.24 -16.85
N GLY A 575 10.08 -2.55 -15.56
CA GLY A 575 9.01 -3.40 -15.03
C GLY A 575 7.63 -2.77 -15.08
N ILE A 576 7.53 -1.43 -14.95
CA ILE A 576 6.25 -0.69 -14.96
C ILE A 576 6.07 0.21 -16.19
N LYS A 577 6.92 0.06 -17.19
CA LYS A 577 6.91 0.92 -18.40
C LYS A 577 5.52 0.95 -19.07
N LYS A 578 4.87 -0.20 -19.17
CA LYS A 578 3.53 -0.31 -19.80
C LYS A 578 2.47 0.47 -19.01
N THR A 579 2.46 0.35 -17.69
CA THR A 579 1.57 1.11 -16.81
C THR A 579 1.74 2.61 -17.03
N ILE A 580 3.02 3.07 -17.07
CA ILE A 580 3.34 4.49 -17.31
C ILE A 580 2.83 4.94 -18.69
N ILE A 581 3.01 4.12 -19.73
CA ILE A 581 2.50 4.42 -21.08
C ILE A 581 0.97 4.57 -21.05
N ASN A 582 0.26 3.66 -20.41
CA ASN A 582 -1.19 3.67 -20.31
C ASN A 582 -1.71 4.88 -19.53
N ASP A 583 -1.05 5.20 -18.41
CA ASP A 583 -1.37 6.38 -17.60
C ASP A 583 -1.14 7.68 -18.39
N THR A 584 -0.03 7.78 -19.13
CA THR A 584 0.29 8.95 -19.95
C THR A 584 -0.72 9.15 -21.09
N LYS A 585 -1.07 8.06 -21.80
CA LYS A 585 -2.09 8.10 -22.85
C LYS A 585 -3.44 8.57 -22.32
N ASN A 586 -3.85 8.03 -21.17
CA ASN A 586 -5.10 8.41 -20.53
C ASN A 586 -5.11 9.87 -20.04
N LEU A 587 -3.98 10.33 -19.48
CA LEU A 587 -3.79 11.71 -19.06
C LEU A 587 -3.96 12.68 -20.25
N ILE A 588 -3.26 12.40 -21.36
CA ILE A 588 -3.34 13.24 -22.58
C ILE A 588 -4.76 13.24 -23.13
N PHE A 589 -5.38 12.06 -23.26
CA PHE A 589 -6.76 11.94 -23.75
C PHE A 589 -7.76 12.75 -22.92
N LYS A 590 -7.66 12.68 -21.59
CA LYS A 590 -8.60 13.38 -20.68
C LYS A 590 -8.40 14.88 -20.60
N HIS A 591 -7.20 15.37 -20.87
CA HIS A 591 -6.80 16.76 -20.66
C HIS A 591 -6.17 17.40 -21.91
N GLU A 592 -6.52 16.89 -23.10
CA GLU A 592 -5.95 17.33 -24.38
C GLU A 592 -5.96 18.87 -24.55
N SER A 593 -7.07 19.53 -24.20
CA SER A 593 -7.21 20.99 -24.31
C SER A 593 -6.37 21.78 -23.29
N GLN A 594 -5.88 21.14 -22.23
CA GLN A 594 -5.13 21.80 -21.13
C GLN A 594 -3.62 21.56 -21.24
N LEU A 595 -3.20 20.60 -22.08
CA LEU A 595 -1.82 20.12 -22.14
C LEU A 595 -1.15 20.61 -23.44
N ASN A 596 0.08 21.10 -23.30
CA ASN A 596 0.95 21.24 -24.46
C ASN A 596 1.70 19.90 -24.67
N THR A 597 1.34 19.21 -25.74
CA THR A 597 1.94 17.91 -26.09
C THR A 597 2.99 18.03 -27.18
N SER A 598 3.41 19.25 -27.57
CA SER A 598 4.54 19.47 -28.46
C SER A 598 5.82 18.88 -27.88
N GLY A 599 6.51 18.05 -28.64
CA GLY A 599 7.74 17.37 -28.19
C GLY A 599 7.53 16.18 -27.23
N ILE A 600 6.28 15.75 -27.07
CA ILE A 600 5.95 14.47 -26.41
C ILE A 600 6.06 13.33 -27.42
N ASN A 601 6.55 12.20 -27.00
CA ASN A 601 6.71 11.00 -27.84
C ASN A 601 5.37 10.62 -28.51
N PRO A 602 5.34 10.46 -29.84
CA PRO A 602 4.11 10.17 -30.61
C PRO A 602 3.32 8.94 -30.12
N ILE A 603 3.97 7.99 -29.48
CA ILE A 603 3.32 6.78 -28.92
C ILE A 603 2.22 7.12 -27.92
N TYR A 604 2.29 8.27 -27.24
CA TYR A 604 1.35 8.69 -26.23
C TYR A 604 0.08 9.36 -26.79
N HIS A 605 0.09 9.78 -28.07
CA HIS A 605 -1.06 10.44 -28.70
C HIS A 605 -2.17 9.46 -29.13
N ARG A 606 -1.84 8.15 -29.17
CA ARG A 606 -2.82 7.13 -29.53
C ARG A 606 -3.53 6.65 -28.27
N ASN A 607 -4.81 7.02 -28.13
CA ASN A 607 -5.63 6.58 -27.01
C ASN A 607 -5.87 5.07 -27.00
N ILE A 608 -6.11 4.51 -25.82
CA ILE A 608 -6.43 3.10 -25.57
C ILE A 608 -7.73 3.00 -24.81
N LYS A 609 -8.51 1.95 -25.09
CA LYS A 609 -9.85 1.77 -24.49
C LYS A 609 -9.99 0.37 -23.91
N TYR A 610 -10.43 0.29 -22.64
CA TYR A 610 -10.78 -0.95 -21.96
C TYR A 610 -12.16 -0.83 -21.32
N LYS A 611 -12.91 -1.92 -21.16
CA LYS A 611 -14.13 -1.91 -20.33
C LYS A 611 -13.78 -1.68 -18.87
N SER A 612 -12.76 -2.37 -18.38
CA SER A 612 -12.19 -2.09 -17.06
C SER A 612 -10.68 -2.27 -17.10
N ARG A 613 -9.96 -1.41 -16.38
CA ARG A 613 -8.54 -1.52 -16.04
C ARG A 613 -8.43 -1.58 -14.54
N ILE A 614 -7.81 -2.61 -14.01
CA ILE A 614 -7.68 -2.86 -12.58
C ILE A 614 -6.19 -2.87 -12.27
N ILE A 615 -5.76 -2.05 -11.33
CA ILE A 615 -4.36 -1.93 -10.91
C ILE A 615 -4.30 -2.30 -9.43
N PHE A 616 -3.49 -3.30 -9.10
CA PHE A 616 -3.12 -3.66 -7.75
C PHE A 616 -1.75 -3.07 -7.45
N GLU A 617 -1.64 -2.32 -6.36
CA GLU A 617 -0.40 -1.69 -5.93
C GLU A 617 -0.22 -1.94 -4.44
N TRP A 618 0.96 -2.36 -4.02
CA TRP A 618 1.25 -2.60 -2.61
C TRP A 618 2.40 -1.72 -2.11
N ASN A 619 2.33 -1.37 -0.83
CA ASN A 619 3.24 -0.42 -0.23
C ASN A 619 4.61 -1.02 0.13
N ASP A 620 4.68 -2.34 0.32
CA ASP A 620 5.89 -3.06 0.72
C ASP A 620 6.23 -4.17 -0.27
N PHE A 621 7.38 -4.08 -0.92
CA PHE A 621 7.83 -5.00 -1.98
C PHE A 621 8.29 -6.37 -1.46
N ASP A 622 8.36 -6.54 -0.12
CA ASP A 622 8.63 -7.81 0.54
C ASP A 622 7.39 -8.68 0.75
N ALA A 623 6.21 -8.16 0.48
CA ALA A 623 4.94 -8.84 0.67
C ALA A 623 4.83 -10.09 -0.19
N GLU A 624 4.41 -11.21 0.40
CA GLU A 624 4.12 -12.45 -0.31
C GLU A 624 2.63 -12.78 -0.25
N PHE A 625 2.00 -12.96 -1.41
CA PHE A 625 0.59 -13.29 -1.52
C PHE A 625 0.26 -13.98 -2.84
N ASP A 626 -0.83 -14.73 -2.86
CA ASP A 626 -1.48 -15.22 -4.07
C ASP A 626 -2.71 -14.36 -4.36
N LEU A 627 -2.95 -14.06 -5.63
CA LEU A 627 -4.12 -13.37 -6.14
C LEU A 627 -4.89 -14.30 -7.06
N ASN A 628 -6.08 -14.72 -6.66
CA ASN A 628 -6.98 -15.51 -7.48
C ASN A 628 -7.93 -14.62 -8.26
N ILE A 629 -7.91 -14.75 -9.57
CA ILE A 629 -8.73 -14.02 -10.52
C ILE A 629 -9.80 -14.95 -11.01
N ILE A 630 -11.05 -14.70 -10.59
CA ILE A 630 -12.20 -15.56 -10.84
C ILE A 630 -13.12 -14.89 -11.86
N ASN A 631 -13.36 -15.58 -12.98
CA ASN A 631 -14.22 -15.08 -14.04
C ASN A 631 -15.72 -15.30 -13.75
N PRO A 632 -16.65 -14.73 -14.54
CA PRO A 632 -18.10 -14.92 -14.37
C PRO A 632 -18.57 -16.36 -14.42
N GLN A 633 -17.83 -17.27 -15.07
CA GLN A 633 -18.12 -18.72 -15.16
C GLN A 633 -17.53 -19.50 -13.99
N LYS A 634 -17.08 -18.83 -12.93
CA LYS A 634 -16.46 -19.44 -11.74
C LYS A 634 -15.15 -20.20 -12.02
N ARG A 635 -14.48 -19.93 -13.12
CA ARG A 635 -13.12 -20.42 -13.37
C ARG A 635 -12.14 -19.42 -12.79
N PHE A 636 -11.02 -19.90 -12.30
CA PHE A 636 -10.03 -19.04 -11.70
C PHE A 636 -8.62 -19.35 -12.15
N PHE A 637 -7.78 -18.35 -12.08
CA PHE A 637 -6.35 -18.43 -12.30
C PHE A 637 -5.65 -17.77 -11.12
N THR A 638 -4.58 -18.40 -10.62
CA THR A 638 -3.80 -17.88 -9.50
C THR A 638 -2.56 -17.16 -10.02
N TRP A 639 -2.49 -15.87 -9.77
CA TRP A 639 -1.26 -15.11 -9.91
C TRP A 639 -0.52 -15.12 -8.57
N SER A 640 0.69 -15.68 -8.55
CA SER A 640 1.45 -15.86 -7.31
C SER A 640 2.57 -14.83 -7.19
N HIS A 641 2.58 -14.10 -6.10
CA HIS A 641 3.64 -13.20 -5.71
C HIS A 641 4.35 -13.74 -4.47
N THR A 642 5.06 -14.87 -4.65
CA THR A 642 5.81 -15.54 -3.58
C THR A 642 7.21 -15.91 -4.06
N ASN A 643 8.20 -15.89 -3.16
CA ASN A 643 9.57 -16.32 -3.50
C ASN A 643 9.63 -17.79 -3.93
N ALA A 644 8.73 -18.62 -3.41
CA ALA A 644 8.67 -20.03 -3.78
C ALA A 644 8.24 -20.23 -5.24
N LYS A 645 7.36 -19.38 -5.77
CA LYS A 645 6.77 -19.57 -7.10
C LYS A 645 7.24 -18.54 -8.14
N ASN A 646 7.74 -17.36 -7.71
CA ASN A 646 8.07 -16.27 -8.63
C ASN A 646 9.23 -15.39 -8.16
N ARG A 647 10.32 -16.04 -7.72
CA ARG A 647 11.49 -15.37 -7.14
C ARG A 647 12.15 -14.35 -8.09
N ALA A 648 12.23 -14.67 -9.38
CA ALA A 648 12.84 -13.77 -10.37
C ALA A 648 12.07 -12.45 -10.47
N ARG A 649 10.74 -12.51 -10.44
CA ARG A 649 9.86 -11.34 -10.44
C ARG A 649 10.03 -10.49 -9.18
N ILE A 650 9.98 -11.09 -8.02
CA ILE A 650 10.16 -10.38 -6.73
C ILE A 650 11.52 -9.69 -6.68
N ASN A 651 12.57 -10.36 -7.13
CA ASN A 651 13.90 -9.75 -7.22
C ASN A 651 13.94 -8.56 -8.20
N GLN A 652 13.24 -8.64 -9.32
CA GLN A 652 13.12 -7.53 -10.27
C GLN A 652 12.38 -6.35 -9.65
N GLU A 653 11.26 -6.60 -8.99
CA GLU A 653 10.44 -5.59 -8.31
C GLU A 653 11.26 -4.86 -7.24
N LYS A 654 11.92 -5.59 -6.36
CA LYS A 654 12.82 -5.04 -5.33
C LYS A 654 13.95 -4.21 -5.92
N SER A 655 14.59 -4.70 -7.00
CA SER A 655 15.72 -4.00 -7.63
C SER A 655 15.31 -2.71 -8.34
N GLN A 656 14.09 -2.65 -8.87
CA GLN A 656 13.55 -1.47 -9.57
C GLN A 656 12.68 -0.59 -8.67
N GLY A 657 12.28 -1.09 -7.50
CA GLY A 657 11.46 -0.38 -6.52
C GLY A 657 10.02 -0.19 -7.00
N TYR A 658 9.31 -1.28 -7.23
CA TYR A 658 7.88 -1.26 -7.49
C TYR A 658 7.19 -2.52 -6.96
N GLY A 659 5.90 -2.38 -6.60
CA GLY A 659 4.97 -3.45 -6.27
C GLY A 659 3.64 -3.15 -6.96
N LEU A 660 3.48 -3.67 -8.18
CA LEU A 660 2.35 -3.32 -9.03
C LEU A 660 2.04 -4.43 -10.03
N GLU A 661 0.73 -4.71 -10.20
CA GLU A 661 0.20 -5.57 -11.27
C GLU A 661 -1.06 -4.97 -11.90
N GLU A 662 -1.24 -5.18 -13.20
CA GLU A 662 -2.41 -4.67 -13.95
C GLU A 662 -3.19 -5.78 -14.64
N PHE A 663 -4.52 -5.69 -14.53
CA PHE A 663 -5.46 -6.53 -15.27
C PHE A 663 -6.41 -5.68 -16.10
N TYR A 664 -6.78 -6.22 -17.26
CA TYR A 664 -7.63 -5.54 -18.21
C TYR A 664 -8.82 -6.44 -18.57
N LEU A 665 -10.02 -5.87 -18.53
CA LEU A 665 -11.24 -6.54 -18.96
C LEU A 665 -11.78 -5.83 -20.19
N THR A 666 -12.13 -6.62 -21.22
CA THR A 666 -12.61 -6.15 -22.51
C THR A 666 -14.12 -6.36 -22.65
N SER A 667 -14.69 -6.04 -23.81
CA SER A 667 -16.11 -6.31 -24.09
C SER A 667 -16.47 -7.80 -24.18
N ALA A 668 -15.47 -8.69 -24.27
CA ALA A 668 -15.67 -10.14 -24.26
C ALA A 668 -15.81 -10.70 -22.82
N ASP A 669 -15.47 -9.90 -21.81
CA ASP A 669 -15.39 -10.31 -20.41
C ASP A 669 -16.65 -9.91 -19.61
N VAL A 670 -17.84 -10.02 -20.21
CA VAL A 670 -19.11 -9.60 -19.58
C VAL A 670 -19.45 -10.49 -18.38
N GLY A 671 -19.88 -9.85 -17.30
CA GLY A 671 -20.26 -10.49 -16.04
C GLY A 671 -19.49 -9.96 -14.82
N GLU A 672 -19.65 -10.66 -13.69
CA GLU A 672 -18.97 -10.28 -12.44
C GLU A 672 -17.65 -11.06 -12.30
N TRP A 673 -16.57 -10.32 -12.20
CA TRP A 673 -15.24 -10.80 -11.88
C TRP A 673 -14.96 -10.61 -10.40
N MET A 674 -14.33 -11.62 -9.77
CA MET A 674 -13.91 -11.56 -8.37
C MET A 674 -12.39 -11.69 -8.29
N PHE A 675 -11.81 -10.97 -7.34
CA PHE A 675 -10.38 -11.02 -7.01
C PHE A 675 -10.26 -11.38 -5.54
N ASN A 676 -9.59 -12.50 -5.27
CA ASN A 676 -9.33 -12.94 -3.91
C ASN A 676 -7.84 -12.92 -3.64
N ALA A 677 -7.45 -12.55 -2.42
CA ALA A 677 -6.06 -12.60 -2.00
C ALA A 677 -5.87 -13.58 -0.84
N LYS A 678 -4.73 -14.28 -0.85
CA LYS A 678 -4.21 -15.03 0.29
C LYS A 678 -2.82 -14.48 0.62
N TYR A 679 -2.70 -13.86 1.78
CA TYR A 679 -1.46 -13.22 2.22
C TYR A 679 -0.65 -14.16 3.12
N TYR A 680 0.65 -14.29 2.85
CA TYR A 680 1.56 -15.19 3.57
C TYR A 680 2.51 -14.47 4.53
N GLY A 681 2.58 -13.14 4.46
CA GLY A 681 3.50 -12.32 5.25
C GLY A 681 4.60 -11.68 4.41
N LYS A 682 5.75 -11.43 5.01
CA LYS A 682 6.91 -10.81 4.38
C LYS A 682 8.15 -11.67 4.54
N THR A 683 9.01 -11.67 3.53
CA THR A 683 10.29 -12.40 3.56
C THR A 683 11.24 -11.84 4.62
N SER A 684 11.22 -10.52 4.84
CA SER A 684 12.13 -9.82 5.77
C SER A 684 11.80 -10.01 7.24
N GLY A 685 10.63 -10.59 7.57
CA GLY A 685 10.14 -10.68 8.95
C GLY A 685 9.77 -9.32 9.57
N ASN A 686 9.76 -8.24 8.79
CA ASN A 686 9.29 -6.93 9.24
C ASN A 686 7.79 -6.96 9.53
N GLU A 687 7.37 -6.52 10.70
CA GLU A 687 5.97 -6.55 11.17
C GLU A 687 5.12 -5.37 10.68
N SER A 688 5.72 -4.38 9.97
CA SER A 688 4.91 -3.26 9.45
C SER A 688 3.79 -3.77 8.55
N PRO A 689 2.58 -3.19 8.61
CA PRO A 689 1.43 -3.71 7.87
C PRO A 689 1.59 -3.54 6.36
N THR A 690 1.11 -4.52 5.60
CA THR A 690 1.02 -4.44 4.14
C THR A 690 -0.37 -3.98 3.74
N PHE A 691 -0.43 -2.94 2.93
CA PHE A 691 -1.65 -2.45 2.32
C PHE A 691 -1.60 -2.65 0.81
N ILE A 692 -2.71 -3.11 0.24
CA ILE A 692 -2.92 -3.17 -1.20
C ILE A 692 -3.93 -2.12 -1.62
N LYS A 693 -3.54 -1.26 -2.55
CA LYS A 693 -4.42 -0.32 -3.23
C LYS A 693 -4.94 -0.96 -4.51
N ILE A 694 -6.25 -0.95 -4.70
CA ILE A 694 -6.91 -1.45 -5.89
C ILE A 694 -7.56 -0.25 -6.59
N THR A 695 -7.04 0.12 -7.76
CA THR A 695 -7.62 1.17 -8.59
C THR A 695 -8.39 0.53 -9.74
N ILE A 696 -9.71 0.70 -9.75
CA ILE A 696 -10.63 0.15 -10.75
C ILE A 696 -11.10 1.30 -11.64
N PHE A 697 -10.65 1.32 -12.89
CA PHE A 697 -11.19 2.21 -13.90
C PHE A 697 -12.27 1.48 -14.71
N LYS A 698 -13.46 2.06 -14.79
CA LYS A 698 -14.52 1.61 -15.69
C LYS A 698 -14.52 2.51 -16.93
N ASN A 699 -14.74 1.92 -18.11
CA ASN A 699 -14.70 2.60 -19.40
C ASN A 699 -13.39 3.39 -19.61
N PHE A 700 -12.24 2.76 -19.29
CA PHE A 700 -10.93 3.39 -19.41
C PHE A 700 -10.67 3.93 -20.81
N GLY A 701 -10.18 5.17 -20.91
CA GLY A 701 -9.93 5.84 -22.21
C GLY A 701 -11.20 6.25 -22.96
N GLN A 702 -12.36 6.31 -22.31
CA GLN A 702 -13.62 6.78 -22.86
C GLN A 702 -14.10 8.06 -22.14
N PRO A 703 -14.96 8.88 -22.76
CA PRO A 703 -15.46 10.11 -22.13
C PRO A 703 -16.16 9.88 -20.78
N ASN A 704 -16.86 8.74 -20.64
CA ASN A 704 -17.58 8.35 -19.44
C ASN A 704 -16.73 7.49 -18.46
N GLN A 705 -15.40 7.61 -18.55
CA GLN A 705 -14.51 6.91 -17.64
C GLN A 705 -14.76 7.34 -16.18
N SER A 706 -14.93 6.36 -15.31
CA SER A 706 -14.95 6.55 -13.86
C SER A 706 -13.83 5.76 -13.19
N LYS A 707 -13.53 6.12 -11.94
CA LYS A 707 -12.55 5.37 -11.11
C LYS A 707 -13.11 5.12 -9.72
N GLU A 708 -12.72 3.99 -9.15
CA GLU A 708 -12.93 3.61 -7.76
C GLU A 708 -11.59 3.19 -7.18
N ILE A 709 -11.29 3.61 -5.97
CA ILE A 709 -10.07 3.23 -5.26
C ILE A 709 -10.47 2.56 -3.95
N LYS A 710 -9.89 1.40 -3.68
CA LYS A 710 -10.02 0.66 -2.42
C LYS A 710 -8.65 0.39 -1.85
N VAL A 711 -8.50 0.51 -0.55
CA VAL A 711 -7.25 0.21 0.16
C VAL A 711 -7.53 -0.79 1.26
N ILE A 712 -6.85 -1.91 1.19
CA ILE A 712 -7.09 -3.07 2.04
C ILE A 712 -5.82 -3.39 2.78
N ARG A 713 -5.90 -3.57 4.09
CA ARG A 713 -4.85 -4.16 4.90
C ARG A 713 -4.84 -5.67 4.67
N LEU A 714 -3.70 -6.21 4.24
CA LEU A 714 -3.53 -7.64 4.08
C LEU A 714 -3.20 -8.27 5.44
N GLU A 715 -3.99 -9.24 5.85
CA GLU A 715 -3.79 -9.98 7.08
C GLU A 715 -3.44 -11.43 6.77
N LYS A 716 -2.47 -11.99 7.52
CA LYS A 716 -2.12 -13.39 7.39
C LYS A 716 -3.24 -14.25 7.94
N ARG A 717 -3.94 -14.96 7.04
CA ARG A 717 -5.03 -15.88 7.35
C ARG A 717 -4.86 -17.18 6.56
N ASP A 718 -5.41 -18.25 7.08
CA ASP A 718 -5.37 -19.55 6.38
C ASP A 718 -6.34 -19.61 5.20
N ILE A 719 -7.31 -18.70 5.15
CA ILE A 719 -8.38 -18.62 4.16
C ILE A 719 -8.17 -17.42 3.23
N GLU A 720 -8.56 -17.55 1.97
CA GLU A 720 -8.61 -16.47 1.00
C GLU A 720 -9.65 -15.41 1.37
N GLN A 721 -9.37 -14.16 1.04
CA GLN A 721 -10.28 -13.04 1.24
C GLN A 721 -10.66 -12.42 -0.11
N THR A 722 -11.95 -12.13 -0.32
CA THR A 722 -12.41 -11.39 -1.51
C THR A 722 -12.05 -9.91 -1.34
N ILE A 723 -11.12 -9.42 -2.15
CA ILE A 723 -10.61 -8.04 -2.08
C ILE A 723 -11.27 -7.09 -3.08
N ALA A 724 -11.79 -7.63 -4.20
CA ALA A 724 -12.52 -6.82 -5.17
C ALA A 724 -13.53 -7.64 -5.97
N LYS A 725 -14.62 -6.98 -6.39
CA LYS A 725 -15.59 -7.48 -7.39
C LYS A 725 -15.77 -6.41 -8.47
N VAL A 726 -15.68 -6.80 -9.73
CA VAL A 726 -15.77 -5.89 -10.87
C VAL A 726 -16.83 -6.41 -11.83
N LYS A 727 -17.90 -5.66 -12.01
CA LYS A 727 -18.94 -5.98 -12.96
C LYS A 727 -18.65 -5.32 -14.31
N VAL A 728 -18.53 -6.11 -15.36
CA VAL A 728 -18.38 -5.69 -16.76
C VAL A 728 -19.71 -5.87 -17.47
N SER A 729 -20.21 -4.81 -18.09
CA SER A 729 -21.49 -4.79 -18.83
C SER A 729 -21.29 -4.43 -20.29
#